data_6807810843e0998f3370c536192812e5
#
_entry.id   6807810843e0998f3370c536192812e5
#
_cell.length_a   1.000
_cell.length_b   1.000
_cell.length_c   1.000
_cell.angle_alpha   90.00
_cell.angle_beta   90.00
_cell.angle_gamma   90.00
#
_symmetry.space_group_name_H-M   'P 1'
#
loop_
_entity.id
_entity.type
_entity.pdbx_description
1 polymer ?
#
loop_
_entity_poly.entity_id
_entity_poly.type
_entity_poly.pdbx_seq_one_letter_code
_entity_poly.pdbx_strand_id
1 'polypeptide(L)'
;MMAEERYTWCRQGECMASLVATVEDGRLVGLTPNTTVPSGRGATCGLCGQSLAASTDARRWRMPRRRTPTGWEEVPWPDAIRQIGEQLSAIRSQSGPRAIAMYAGAPVGTSSQGTTRALAFCLGLGTPNLFTPLASIGGPWVRAGELMLGHPVALQGDVGRTHYMLLLGANNEAQGWGPLQAGRHHAEDLTFSRKTKGTKVVAADARKTPLAAGADIHLPIRPGTELFLLLGILDTIIKNGWHEKQYVADFTNGFEALGRAVAAWPVERVGEICGVAPEAIAGVALKFSRAAMALAHRSPQMLQSEHGTLASWATIALHGITANLLRPGGLYENKGVLDIQAVVGQLPTDKAPLTRAGGLPLLLLQAPSTLLADEVLVPGEGQVRALISVLGNPLREIAGGDRLREAVAGLDLVVQIDVADNETSPHAHWLLPATHPWEREDLHLHDTSILPWRETAWTPALVSPPGEARTEADILGELFAAVGPTVRGGVHGAHLRALGALVARADLPAWEARVLEFSGKTTIDELRTQGSWQGGEVDRAFFRVTTPSGRIELFPELIASALAELQPPRLAPGMDRWLQAAAPRDAALRSFDRPAGPDPGVTLHPDAGFAAGDRVRVVTEAGAVEAVVQLDDTLRPDVVDLPAGYATDVGAIIPSDRYDRFTGAPILAGLPCRVERA
;
A
#
# COMPACT_ATOMS: atom_id res chain seq x y z
N MET A 1 -11.02 38.32 -13.28
CA MET A 1 -11.14 37.18 -14.23
C MET A 1 -12.08 36.16 -13.64
N MET A 2 -12.77 35.36 -14.44
CA MET A 2 -13.73 34.37 -13.90
C MET A 2 -12.96 33.13 -13.44
N ALA A 3 -13.36 32.55 -12.31
CA ALA A 3 -12.89 31.25 -11.87
C ALA A 3 -13.28 30.19 -12.94
N GLU A 4 -12.35 29.33 -13.31
CA GLU A 4 -12.59 28.23 -14.24
C GLU A 4 -12.71 26.92 -13.46
N GLU A 5 -13.79 26.17 -13.72
CA GLU A 5 -13.98 24.82 -13.16
C GLU A 5 -13.50 23.77 -14.16
N ARG A 6 -12.71 22.81 -13.65
CA ARG A 6 -12.20 21.67 -14.44
C ARG A 6 -12.40 20.36 -13.71
N TYR A 7 -12.84 19.34 -14.42
CA TYR A 7 -12.87 17.97 -13.87
C TYR A 7 -11.45 17.44 -13.76
N THR A 8 -11.21 16.75 -12.63
CA THR A 8 -9.93 16.09 -12.36
C THR A 8 -10.12 14.93 -11.39
N TRP A 9 -9.05 14.24 -11.08
CA TRP A 9 -9.04 13.13 -10.13
C TRP A 9 -7.92 13.32 -9.12
N CYS A 10 -8.20 12.94 -7.87
CA CYS A 10 -7.19 12.97 -6.83
C CYS A 10 -6.14 11.89 -7.11
N ARG A 11 -4.91 12.30 -7.36
CA ARG A 11 -3.73 11.44 -7.48
C ARG A 11 -2.80 11.57 -6.27
N GLN A 12 -3.34 12.04 -5.15
CA GLN A 12 -2.59 12.23 -3.90
C GLN A 12 -2.63 10.98 -3.02
N GLY A 13 -3.56 10.07 -3.25
CA GLY A 13 -3.75 8.86 -2.48
C GLY A 13 -4.66 7.88 -3.18
N GLU A 14 -4.83 6.78 -2.52
CA GLU A 14 -5.59 5.62 -3.02
C GLU A 14 -7.10 5.84 -3.06
N CYS A 15 -7.61 6.94 -2.49
CA CYS A 15 -9.03 7.27 -2.57
C CYS A 15 -9.49 7.60 -3.99
N MET A 16 -8.57 8.08 -4.85
CA MET A 16 -8.80 8.36 -6.27
C MET A 16 -10.14 9.02 -6.55
N ALA A 17 -10.52 9.98 -5.69
CA ALA A 17 -11.80 10.66 -5.78
C ALA A 17 -11.85 11.53 -7.04
N SER A 18 -12.96 11.47 -7.78
CA SER A 18 -13.26 12.43 -8.83
C SER A 18 -13.60 13.79 -8.23
N LEU A 19 -13.01 14.84 -8.76
CA LEU A 19 -13.04 16.19 -8.22
C LEU A 19 -13.42 17.22 -9.28
N VAL A 20 -13.95 18.34 -8.82
CA VAL A 20 -14.03 19.60 -9.56
C VAL A 20 -12.99 20.54 -8.98
N ALA A 21 -12.03 20.94 -9.80
CA ALA A 21 -10.99 21.90 -9.47
C ALA A 21 -11.40 23.29 -9.88
N THR A 22 -11.21 24.27 -8.99
CA THR A 22 -11.38 25.69 -9.27
C THR A 22 -10.02 26.33 -9.47
N VAL A 23 -9.80 26.90 -10.67
CA VAL A 23 -8.55 27.58 -11.03
C VAL A 23 -8.83 29.06 -11.24
N GLU A 24 -8.07 29.93 -10.55
CA GLU A 24 -8.12 31.39 -10.69
C GLU A 24 -6.72 31.91 -10.98
N ASP A 25 -6.57 32.71 -12.04
CA ASP A 25 -5.31 33.31 -12.45
C ASP A 25 -4.12 32.31 -12.52
N GLY A 26 -4.41 31.08 -13.01
CA GLY A 26 -3.40 30.02 -13.10
C GLY A 26 -3.04 29.36 -11.76
N ARG A 27 -3.81 29.60 -10.71
CA ARG A 27 -3.62 28.99 -9.38
C ARG A 27 -4.80 28.09 -9.04
N LEU A 28 -4.51 26.94 -8.47
CA LEU A 28 -5.52 26.03 -7.94
C LEU A 28 -5.99 26.58 -6.58
N VAL A 29 -7.25 27.02 -6.51
CA VAL A 29 -7.83 27.65 -5.31
C VAL A 29 -8.84 26.79 -4.60
N GLY A 30 -9.39 25.75 -5.26
CA GLY A 30 -10.39 24.87 -4.67
C GLY A 30 -10.43 23.48 -5.31
N LEU A 31 -10.81 22.49 -4.48
CA LEU A 31 -11.09 21.12 -4.89
C LEU A 31 -12.37 20.67 -4.18
N THR A 32 -13.39 20.33 -4.94
CA THR A 32 -14.68 19.83 -4.43
C THR A 32 -14.99 18.45 -5.02
N PRO A 33 -15.77 17.60 -4.35
CA PRO A 33 -16.16 16.30 -4.90
C PRO A 33 -17.01 16.45 -6.17
N ASN A 34 -16.69 15.66 -7.20
CA ASN A 34 -17.56 15.51 -8.36
C ASN A 34 -18.66 14.47 -8.08
N THR A 35 -19.79 14.91 -7.60
CA THR A 35 -20.91 14.03 -7.20
C THR A 35 -21.65 13.36 -8.36
N THR A 36 -21.30 13.69 -9.61
CA THR A 36 -21.95 13.12 -10.80
C THR A 36 -21.45 11.72 -11.16
N VAL A 37 -20.32 11.30 -10.60
CA VAL A 37 -19.70 9.98 -10.82
C VAL A 37 -19.53 9.21 -9.50
N PRO A 38 -19.51 7.86 -9.53
CA PRO A 38 -19.41 7.04 -8.32
C PRO A 38 -18.21 7.36 -7.45
N SER A 39 -17.04 7.55 -8.02
CA SER A 39 -15.79 7.85 -7.30
C SER A 39 -15.74 9.25 -6.67
N GLY A 40 -16.63 10.17 -7.10
CA GLY A 40 -16.78 11.51 -6.53
C GLY A 40 -17.84 11.61 -5.44
N ARG A 41 -18.55 10.55 -5.10
CA ARG A 41 -19.55 10.56 -4.04
C ARG A 41 -18.89 10.88 -2.70
N GLY A 42 -19.39 11.92 -2.07
CA GLY A 42 -19.32 12.17 -0.65
C GLY A 42 -18.14 12.89 -0.11
N ALA A 43 -16.92 12.89 -0.63
CA ALA A 43 -15.92 13.69 0.07
C ALA A 43 -14.52 13.78 -0.57
N THR A 44 -13.89 14.92 -0.37
CA THR A 44 -12.44 15.08 -0.42
C THR A 44 -11.81 14.54 0.88
N CYS A 45 -10.64 13.91 0.79
CA CYS A 45 -9.84 13.60 1.97
C CYS A 45 -8.96 14.82 2.36
N GLY A 46 -8.38 14.79 3.55
CA GLY A 46 -7.47 15.85 4.01
C GLY A 46 -6.30 16.12 3.06
N LEU A 47 -5.85 15.11 2.31
CA LEU A 47 -4.78 15.23 1.34
C LEU A 47 -5.11 16.17 0.17
N CYS A 48 -6.37 16.16 -0.30
CA CYS A 48 -6.80 17.06 -1.35
C CYS A 48 -6.67 18.53 -0.90
N GLY A 49 -7.08 18.84 0.34
CA GLY A 49 -6.97 20.18 0.91
C GLY A 49 -5.50 20.63 1.08
N GLN A 50 -4.65 19.74 1.59
CA GLN A 50 -3.22 20.02 1.77
C GLN A 50 -2.49 20.25 0.45
N SER A 51 -2.87 19.55 -0.60
CA SER A 51 -2.25 19.65 -1.92
C SER A 51 -2.52 20.94 -2.68
N LEU A 52 -3.51 21.75 -2.26
CA LEU A 52 -3.79 23.06 -2.86
C LEU A 52 -2.57 23.99 -2.79
N ALA A 53 -1.87 24.01 -1.66
CA ALA A 53 -0.70 24.85 -1.46
C ALA A 53 0.56 24.34 -2.18
N ALA A 54 0.57 23.09 -2.60
CA ALA A 54 1.78 22.43 -3.13
C ALA A 54 2.30 23.08 -4.41
N SER A 55 1.41 23.51 -5.31
CA SER A 55 1.80 24.15 -6.59
C SER A 55 2.44 25.54 -6.42
N THR A 56 2.17 26.22 -5.30
CA THR A 56 2.68 27.57 -5.02
C THR A 56 3.77 27.60 -3.95
N ASP A 57 4.19 26.45 -3.43
CA ASP A 57 5.18 26.38 -2.36
C ASP A 57 6.56 26.85 -2.85
N ALA A 58 7.16 27.79 -2.12
CA ALA A 58 8.45 28.37 -2.45
C ALA A 58 9.62 27.37 -2.37
N ARG A 59 9.45 26.25 -1.67
CA ARG A 59 10.46 25.19 -1.54
C ARG A 59 10.60 24.34 -2.80
N ARG A 60 9.70 24.50 -3.79
CA ARG A 60 9.70 23.74 -5.04
C ARG A 60 11.00 23.90 -5.81
N TRP A 61 11.56 22.78 -6.26
CA TRP A 61 12.72 22.80 -7.16
C TRP A 61 12.31 23.31 -8.54
N ARG A 62 13.24 24.03 -9.18
CA ARG A 62 12.99 24.70 -10.48
C ARG A 62 13.95 24.25 -11.57
N MET A 63 15.17 23.83 -11.19
CA MET A 63 16.25 23.40 -12.07
C MET A 63 16.89 22.14 -11.50
N PRO A 64 17.48 21.25 -12.35
CA PRO A 64 18.35 20.19 -11.85
C PRO A 64 19.51 20.77 -11.06
N ARG A 65 19.89 20.09 -9.97
CA ARG A 65 20.99 20.51 -9.10
C ARG A 65 21.94 19.35 -8.85
N ARG A 66 23.22 19.62 -8.95
CA ARG A 66 24.31 18.69 -8.61
C ARG A 66 24.92 19.08 -7.27
N ARG A 67 25.27 18.08 -6.45
CA ARG A 67 25.99 18.30 -5.21
C ARG A 67 27.40 18.74 -5.47
N THR A 68 27.85 19.73 -4.69
CA THR A 68 29.23 20.19 -4.60
C THR A 68 29.72 20.10 -3.15
N PRO A 69 31.02 20.21 -2.88
CA PRO A 69 31.55 20.23 -1.51
C PRO A 69 30.96 21.36 -0.63
N THR A 70 30.48 22.44 -1.24
CA THR A 70 29.99 23.64 -0.54
C THR A 70 28.45 23.79 -0.64
N GLY A 71 27.73 22.87 -1.26
CA GLY A 71 26.28 22.94 -1.41
C GLY A 71 25.77 22.36 -2.73
N TRP A 72 24.98 23.14 -3.45
CA TRP A 72 24.32 22.72 -4.70
C TRP A 72 24.64 23.73 -5.82
N GLU A 73 24.80 23.22 -7.03
CA GLU A 73 24.88 24.05 -8.25
C GLU A 73 23.76 23.64 -9.21
N GLU A 74 23.16 24.61 -9.88
CA GLU A 74 22.18 24.37 -10.95
C GLU A 74 22.89 23.90 -12.21
N VAL A 75 22.32 22.87 -12.87
CA VAL A 75 22.87 22.24 -14.08
C VAL A 75 21.77 22.16 -15.13
N PRO A 76 22.03 22.55 -16.40
CA PRO A 76 21.06 22.36 -17.48
C PRO A 76 20.66 20.89 -17.65
N TRP A 77 19.39 20.63 -18.01
CA TRP A 77 18.85 19.29 -18.17
C TRP A 77 19.69 18.36 -19.06
N PRO A 78 20.16 18.79 -20.27
CA PRO A 78 20.94 17.87 -21.11
C PRO A 78 22.24 17.41 -20.43
N ASP A 79 22.88 18.29 -19.67
CA ASP A 79 24.12 17.98 -18.95
C ASP A 79 23.84 17.10 -17.72
N ALA A 80 22.76 17.35 -16.98
CA ALA A 80 22.35 16.53 -15.86
C ALA A 80 22.05 15.08 -16.32
N ILE A 81 21.22 14.92 -17.33
CA ILE A 81 20.87 13.59 -17.89
C ILE A 81 22.11 12.85 -18.41
N ARG A 82 22.99 13.54 -19.15
CA ARG A 82 24.23 12.95 -19.66
C ARG A 82 25.12 12.46 -18.52
N GLN A 83 25.40 13.32 -17.51
CA GLN A 83 26.31 13.00 -16.41
C GLN A 83 25.76 11.86 -15.54
N ILE A 84 24.47 11.87 -15.22
CA ILE A 84 23.81 10.79 -14.47
C ILE A 84 23.84 9.50 -15.29
N GLY A 85 23.54 9.57 -16.59
CA GLY A 85 23.60 8.43 -17.51
C GLY A 85 24.98 7.78 -17.58
N GLU A 86 26.05 8.58 -17.64
CA GLU A 86 27.44 8.12 -17.59
C GLU A 86 27.75 7.39 -16.28
N GLN A 87 27.36 7.96 -15.13
CA GLN A 87 27.56 7.35 -13.80
C GLN A 87 26.80 6.03 -13.65
N LEU A 88 25.52 5.99 -14.03
CA LEU A 88 24.72 4.76 -13.99
C LEU A 88 25.30 3.67 -14.94
N SER A 89 25.77 4.08 -16.12
CA SER A 89 26.40 3.16 -17.09
C SER A 89 27.71 2.58 -16.55
N ALA A 90 28.53 3.38 -15.87
CA ALA A 90 29.75 2.95 -15.22
C ALA A 90 29.45 1.92 -14.11
N ILE A 91 28.50 2.22 -13.21
CA ILE A 91 28.09 1.31 -12.13
C ILE A 91 27.55 -0.01 -12.71
N ARG A 92 26.68 0.06 -13.73
CA ARG A 92 26.19 -1.14 -14.41
C ARG A 92 27.29 -1.98 -15.03
N SER A 93 28.26 -1.33 -15.66
CA SER A 93 29.37 -2.02 -16.32
C SER A 93 30.32 -2.69 -15.33
N GLN A 94 30.50 -2.11 -14.15
CA GLN A 94 31.40 -2.61 -13.11
C GLN A 94 30.73 -3.67 -12.22
N SER A 95 29.45 -3.48 -11.88
CA SER A 95 28.76 -4.25 -10.84
C SER A 95 27.49 -4.97 -11.32
N GLY A 96 27.20 -4.87 -12.62
CA GLY A 96 26.01 -5.48 -13.22
C GLY A 96 24.72 -4.67 -13.00
N PRO A 97 23.63 -5.08 -13.66
CA PRO A 97 22.36 -4.34 -13.62
C PRO A 97 21.71 -4.35 -12.23
N ARG A 98 21.92 -5.38 -11.41
CA ARG A 98 21.41 -5.44 -10.03
C ARG A 98 21.96 -4.34 -9.12
N ALA A 99 23.09 -3.74 -9.47
CA ALA A 99 23.70 -2.66 -8.69
C ALA A 99 22.91 -1.34 -8.75
N ILE A 100 21.91 -1.25 -9.62
CA ILE A 100 21.04 -0.08 -9.73
C ILE A 100 19.67 -0.43 -9.15
N ALA A 101 19.23 0.35 -8.18
CA ALA A 101 17.92 0.26 -7.54
C ALA A 101 17.09 1.50 -7.84
N MET A 102 15.77 1.34 -7.83
CA MET A 102 14.80 2.44 -7.87
C MET A 102 13.87 2.30 -6.66
N TYR A 103 13.63 3.39 -5.96
CA TYR A 103 12.52 3.54 -5.02
C TYR A 103 11.46 4.43 -5.64
N ALA A 104 10.28 3.89 -5.90
CA ALA A 104 9.15 4.65 -6.43
C ALA A 104 8.12 4.86 -5.32
N GLY A 105 7.95 6.09 -4.89
CA GLY A 105 7.01 6.47 -3.85
C GLY A 105 5.54 6.33 -4.28
N ALA A 106 4.61 6.50 -3.35
CA ALA A 106 3.18 6.37 -3.60
C ALA A 106 2.64 7.24 -4.76
N PRO A 107 3.12 8.48 -4.99
CA PRO A 107 2.68 9.29 -6.13
C PRO A 107 2.99 8.68 -7.51
N VAL A 108 4.04 7.87 -7.62
CA VAL A 108 4.32 7.11 -8.85
C VAL A 108 3.24 6.05 -9.07
N GLY A 109 2.82 5.37 -8.00
CA GLY A 109 1.76 4.35 -8.03
C GLY A 109 0.39 4.89 -8.46
N THR A 110 0.10 6.17 -8.21
CA THR A 110 -1.15 6.83 -8.63
C THR A 110 -1.04 7.54 -9.99
N SER A 111 0.07 7.36 -10.71
CA SER A 111 0.30 7.84 -12.07
C SER A 111 0.46 6.64 -13.01
N SER A 112 -0.38 6.53 -14.03
CA SER A 112 -0.25 5.45 -15.01
C SER A 112 1.04 5.57 -15.80
N GLN A 113 1.41 6.78 -16.19
CA GLN A 113 2.66 7.04 -16.90
C GLN A 113 3.88 6.79 -16.00
N GLY A 114 3.84 7.27 -14.75
CA GLY A 114 4.90 7.05 -13.77
C GLY A 114 5.14 5.56 -13.48
N THR A 115 4.08 4.81 -13.19
CA THR A 115 4.15 3.36 -12.95
C THR A 115 4.68 2.61 -14.17
N THR A 116 4.13 2.90 -15.35
CA THR A 116 4.57 2.27 -16.60
C THR A 116 6.06 2.53 -16.87
N ARG A 117 6.51 3.77 -16.70
CA ARG A 117 7.89 4.15 -16.97
C ARG A 117 8.86 3.55 -15.94
N ALA A 118 8.52 3.55 -14.66
CA ALA A 118 9.36 2.98 -13.61
C ALA A 118 9.56 1.47 -13.80
N LEU A 119 8.48 0.72 -14.06
CA LEU A 119 8.54 -0.70 -14.41
C LEU A 119 9.37 -0.95 -15.68
N ALA A 120 9.09 -0.20 -16.75
CA ALA A 120 9.77 -0.35 -18.01
C ALA A 120 11.29 -0.04 -17.91
N PHE A 121 11.64 0.99 -17.13
CA PHE A 121 13.03 1.34 -16.84
C PHE A 121 13.76 0.17 -16.18
N CYS A 122 13.24 -0.38 -15.09
CA CYS A 122 13.87 -1.49 -14.37
C CYS A 122 13.93 -2.77 -15.22
N LEU A 123 12.86 -3.11 -15.93
CA LEU A 123 12.84 -4.27 -16.83
C LEU A 123 13.86 -4.12 -17.96
N GLY A 124 13.88 -2.98 -18.64
CA GLY A 124 14.80 -2.71 -19.74
C GLY A 124 16.27 -2.65 -19.30
N LEU A 125 16.51 -2.18 -18.08
CA LEU A 125 17.84 -2.17 -17.45
C LEU A 125 18.24 -3.58 -16.97
N GLY A 126 17.28 -4.48 -16.75
CA GLY A 126 17.49 -5.85 -16.28
C GLY A 126 17.73 -5.96 -14.77
N THR A 127 17.32 -4.93 -13.99
CA THR A 127 17.39 -4.97 -12.52
C THR A 127 16.06 -5.44 -11.92
N PRO A 128 16.07 -6.26 -10.86
CA PRO A 128 14.89 -6.62 -10.10
C PRO A 128 14.55 -5.59 -9.01
N ASN A 129 15.41 -4.60 -8.80
CA ASN A 129 15.44 -3.74 -7.61
C ASN A 129 14.53 -2.51 -7.79
N LEU A 130 13.24 -2.76 -8.07
CA LEU A 130 12.17 -1.77 -7.99
C LEU A 130 11.46 -1.92 -6.64
N PHE A 131 11.74 -1.03 -5.72
CA PHE A 131 11.14 -0.97 -4.39
C PHE A 131 9.96 -0.01 -4.39
N THR A 132 8.84 -0.43 -3.82
CA THR A 132 7.63 0.40 -3.74
C THR A 132 6.89 0.18 -2.42
N PRO A 133 6.08 1.14 -1.96
CA PRO A 133 5.18 0.93 -0.83
C PRO A 133 4.14 -0.17 -1.08
N LEU A 134 3.72 -0.40 -2.33
CA LEU A 134 2.72 -1.41 -2.68
C LEU A 134 3.13 -2.81 -2.23
N ALA A 135 4.36 -3.23 -2.54
CA ALA A 135 4.86 -4.55 -2.13
C ALA A 135 4.85 -4.70 -0.60
N SER A 136 5.11 -3.62 0.13
CA SER A 136 5.19 -3.60 1.60
C SER A 136 3.83 -3.50 2.29
N ILE A 137 2.84 -2.84 1.69
CA ILE A 137 1.54 -2.59 2.34
C ILE A 137 0.44 -3.50 1.76
N GLY A 138 0.32 -3.58 0.44
CA GLY A 138 -0.70 -4.39 -0.26
C GLY A 138 -0.28 -5.83 -0.54
N GLY A 139 1.02 -6.10 -0.47
CA GLY A 139 1.61 -7.38 -0.80
C GLY A 139 0.97 -8.58 -0.11
N PRO A 140 0.78 -8.58 1.21
CA PRO A 140 0.16 -9.68 1.93
C PRO A 140 -1.22 -10.09 1.40
N TRP A 141 -2.05 -9.11 1.03
CA TRP A 141 -3.38 -9.36 0.48
C TRP A 141 -3.34 -9.97 -0.91
N VAL A 142 -2.53 -9.39 -1.79
CA VAL A 142 -2.36 -9.88 -3.17
C VAL A 142 -1.75 -11.28 -3.18
N ARG A 143 -0.75 -11.54 -2.32
CA ARG A 143 -0.11 -12.85 -2.22
C ARG A 143 -1.06 -13.93 -1.69
N ALA A 144 -1.87 -13.63 -0.69
CA ALA A 144 -2.89 -14.55 -0.19
C ALA A 144 -3.92 -14.88 -1.28
N GLY A 145 -4.40 -13.87 -2.03
CA GLY A 145 -5.27 -14.07 -3.17
C GLY A 145 -4.64 -14.96 -4.24
N GLU A 146 -3.37 -14.74 -4.60
CA GLU A 146 -2.64 -15.57 -5.56
C GLU A 146 -2.53 -17.02 -5.10
N LEU A 147 -2.17 -17.27 -3.84
CA LEU A 147 -2.05 -18.64 -3.31
C LEU A 147 -3.38 -19.39 -3.34
N MET A 148 -4.50 -18.70 -3.19
CA MET A 148 -5.83 -19.32 -3.15
C MET A 148 -6.52 -19.39 -4.51
N LEU A 149 -6.29 -18.40 -5.40
CA LEU A 149 -7.00 -18.28 -6.69
C LEU A 149 -6.10 -18.56 -7.90
N GLY A 150 -4.78 -18.69 -7.69
CA GLY A 150 -3.80 -19.05 -8.73
C GLY A 150 -3.24 -17.87 -9.52
N HIS A 151 -3.66 -16.65 -9.22
CA HIS A 151 -3.12 -15.43 -9.83
C HIS A 151 -3.10 -14.28 -8.83
N PRO A 152 -2.15 -13.33 -8.95
CA PRO A 152 -2.12 -12.13 -8.13
C PRO A 152 -3.42 -11.35 -8.28
N VAL A 153 -4.13 -11.15 -7.19
CA VAL A 153 -5.43 -10.48 -7.19
C VAL A 153 -5.64 -9.62 -5.95
N ALA A 154 -6.14 -8.42 -6.18
CA ALA A 154 -6.58 -7.51 -5.14
C ALA A 154 -8.10 -7.56 -4.99
N LEU A 155 -8.59 -8.52 -4.19
CA LEU A 155 -10.02 -8.66 -3.92
C LEU A 155 -10.58 -7.42 -3.22
N GLN A 156 -11.77 -6.97 -3.64
CA GLN A 156 -12.49 -5.83 -3.11
C GLN A 156 -13.68 -6.27 -2.26
N GLY A 157 -14.06 -5.47 -1.26
CA GLY A 157 -15.24 -5.71 -0.43
C GLY A 157 -16.49 -5.00 -0.97
N ASP A 158 -17.59 -5.71 -1.11
CA ASP A 158 -18.89 -5.14 -1.51
C ASP A 158 -19.67 -4.62 -0.28
N VAL A 159 -19.19 -3.53 0.30
CA VAL A 159 -19.72 -2.93 1.55
C VAL A 159 -21.19 -2.53 1.41
N GLY A 160 -21.58 -2.00 0.27
CA GLY A 160 -22.96 -1.53 0.04
C GLY A 160 -24.02 -2.62 0.01
N ARG A 161 -23.63 -3.90 -0.16
CA ARG A 161 -24.54 -5.05 -0.26
C ARG A 161 -24.44 -6.05 0.87
N THR A 162 -23.50 -5.86 1.81
CA THR A 162 -23.33 -6.77 2.95
C THR A 162 -24.43 -6.62 4.00
N HIS A 163 -24.66 -7.67 4.80
CA HIS A 163 -25.59 -7.67 5.93
C HIS A 163 -24.87 -7.79 7.29
N TYR A 164 -23.66 -8.31 7.28
CA TYR A 164 -22.81 -8.44 8.46
C TYR A 164 -21.38 -8.10 8.10
N MET A 165 -20.75 -7.22 8.84
CA MET A 165 -19.40 -6.74 8.56
C MET A 165 -18.49 -6.92 9.77
N LEU A 166 -17.36 -7.60 9.58
CA LEU A 166 -16.27 -7.70 10.53
C LEU A 166 -15.12 -6.80 10.07
N LEU A 167 -14.85 -5.74 10.79
CA LEU A 167 -13.76 -4.80 10.53
C LEU A 167 -12.55 -5.21 11.36
N LEU A 168 -11.42 -5.49 10.69
CA LEU A 168 -10.17 -5.93 11.31
C LEU A 168 -9.19 -4.76 11.38
N GLY A 169 -9.29 -3.93 12.44
CA GLY A 169 -8.46 -2.76 12.64
C GLY A 169 -8.74 -1.60 11.68
N ALA A 170 -9.91 -1.54 11.05
CA ALA A 170 -10.27 -0.48 10.12
C ALA A 170 -10.75 0.77 10.86
N ASN A 171 -10.12 1.90 10.57
CA ASN A 171 -10.56 3.22 11.03
C ASN A 171 -10.76 4.16 9.84
N ASN A 172 -11.98 4.18 9.32
CA ASN A 172 -12.33 4.89 8.10
C ASN A 172 -12.20 6.42 8.19
N GLU A 173 -12.23 6.99 9.39
CA GLU A 173 -12.20 8.44 9.55
C GLU A 173 -10.79 8.99 9.64
N ALA A 174 -9.84 8.18 10.13
CA ALA A 174 -8.50 8.62 10.42
C ALA A 174 -7.48 8.26 9.33
N GLN A 175 -7.79 7.28 8.52
CA GLN A 175 -6.87 6.80 7.49
C GLN A 175 -7.53 6.98 6.13
N GLY A 176 -6.90 7.81 5.30
CA GLY A 176 -7.10 7.63 3.86
C GLY A 176 -6.50 6.29 3.49
N TRP A 177 -7.12 5.21 3.82
CA TRP A 177 -7.01 3.83 3.34
C TRP A 177 -5.65 3.35 2.84
N GLY A 178 -5.27 2.26 3.35
CA GLY A 178 -4.24 1.40 2.80
C GLY A 178 -4.54 0.98 1.36
N PRO A 179 -3.55 0.48 0.65
CA PRO A 179 -3.60 0.17 -0.76
C PRO A 179 -4.81 -0.70 -1.06
N LEU A 180 -5.50 -0.36 -2.11
CA LEU A 180 -6.58 -1.15 -2.66
C LEU A 180 -7.96 -0.90 -2.01
N GLN A 181 -8.22 0.31 -1.47
CA GLN A 181 -9.52 0.63 -0.88
C GLN A 181 -9.95 2.08 -1.05
N ALA A 182 -11.19 2.21 -1.42
CA ALA A 182 -11.85 3.44 -1.79
C ALA A 182 -12.29 4.32 -0.60
N GLY A 183 -11.47 4.48 0.40
CA GLY A 183 -11.59 5.47 1.46
C GLY A 183 -13.00 5.76 1.96
N ARG A 184 -13.36 7.02 1.88
CA ARG A 184 -14.66 7.54 2.34
C ARG A 184 -15.89 6.94 1.67
N HIS A 185 -15.76 6.38 0.46
CA HIS A 185 -16.87 5.71 -0.21
C HIS A 185 -17.35 4.48 0.57
N HIS A 186 -16.44 3.73 1.19
CA HIS A 186 -16.83 2.62 2.05
C HIS A 186 -17.60 3.07 3.29
N ALA A 187 -17.30 4.23 3.86
CA ALA A 187 -18.08 4.79 4.97
C ALA A 187 -19.51 5.16 4.54
N GLU A 188 -19.67 5.71 3.34
CA GLU A 188 -20.99 5.99 2.77
C GLU A 188 -21.74 4.72 2.39
N ASP A 189 -21.06 3.77 1.74
CA ASP A 189 -21.62 2.47 1.42
C ASP A 189 -22.06 1.72 2.68
N LEU A 190 -21.28 1.81 3.77
CA LEU A 190 -21.65 1.25 5.07
C LEU A 190 -22.88 1.96 5.64
N THR A 191 -22.93 3.30 5.58
CA THR A 191 -24.08 4.07 6.01
C THR A 191 -25.32 3.69 5.21
N PHE A 192 -25.19 3.54 3.89
CA PHE A 192 -26.25 3.09 3.00
C PHE A 192 -26.73 1.69 3.36
N SER A 193 -25.80 0.72 3.51
CA SER A 193 -26.16 -0.67 3.81
C SER A 193 -26.79 -0.81 5.20
N ARG A 194 -26.35 -0.02 6.19
CA ARG A 194 -27.01 0.03 7.51
C ARG A 194 -28.45 0.53 7.43
N LYS A 195 -28.72 1.57 6.64
CA LYS A 195 -30.08 2.13 6.46
C LYS A 195 -30.99 1.19 5.67
N THR A 196 -30.49 0.56 4.62
CA THR A 196 -31.32 -0.20 3.67
C THR A 196 -31.42 -1.69 3.98
N LYS A 197 -30.41 -2.26 4.64
CA LYS A 197 -30.30 -3.70 4.92
C LYS A 197 -30.21 -4.04 6.41
N GLY A 198 -30.07 -3.03 7.28
CA GLY A 198 -29.84 -3.25 8.70
C GLY A 198 -28.51 -3.89 9.02
N THR A 199 -27.48 -3.64 8.18
CA THR A 199 -26.14 -4.23 8.30
C THR A 199 -25.59 -4.08 9.72
N LYS A 200 -25.18 -5.21 10.29
CA LYS A 200 -24.53 -5.28 11.59
C LYS A 200 -23.02 -5.18 11.44
N VAL A 201 -22.39 -4.41 12.31
CA VAL A 201 -20.95 -4.12 12.26
C VAL A 201 -20.27 -4.59 13.55
N VAL A 202 -19.21 -5.36 13.38
CA VAL A 202 -18.25 -5.71 14.44
C VAL A 202 -16.94 -5.00 14.12
N ALA A 203 -16.41 -4.23 15.05
CA ALA A 203 -15.09 -3.60 14.95
C ALA A 203 -14.11 -4.32 15.89
N ALA A 204 -13.11 -4.96 15.32
CA ALA A 204 -11.98 -5.55 16.06
C ALA A 204 -10.80 -4.59 15.97
N ASP A 205 -10.58 -3.79 17.02
CA ASP A 205 -9.55 -2.75 17.06
C ASP A 205 -9.09 -2.53 18.50
N ALA A 206 -7.82 -2.25 18.71
CA ALA A 206 -7.27 -1.94 20.04
C ALA A 206 -7.80 -0.62 20.61
N ARG A 207 -8.29 0.28 19.77
CA ARG A 207 -8.88 1.55 20.13
C ARG A 207 -10.38 1.56 19.82
N LYS A 208 -11.17 2.15 20.68
CA LYS A 208 -12.57 2.44 20.38
C LYS A 208 -12.67 3.70 19.51
N THR A 209 -12.27 3.56 18.25
CA THR A 209 -12.35 4.63 17.25
C THR A 209 -13.79 5.11 17.06
N PRO A 210 -14.05 6.26 16.42
CA PRO A 210 -15.41 6.69 16.07
C PRO A 210 -16.20 5.60 15.33
N LEU A 211 -15.54 4.86 14.41
CA LEU A 211 -16.16 3.72 13.72
C LEU A 211 -16.50 2.59 14.68
N ALA A 212 -15.58 2.24 15.59
CA ALA A 212 -15.81 1.21 16.60
C ALA A 212 -16.88 1.62 17.62
N ALA A 213 -16.96 2.91 17.98
CA ALA A 213 -18.00 3.46 18.83
C ALA A 213 -19.39 3.39 18.17
N GLY A 214 -19.45 3.53 16.85
CA GLY A 214 -20.67 3.37 16.06
C GLY A 214 -21.00 1.93 15.67
N ALA A 215 -20.13 0.95 15.95
CA ALA A 215 -20.37 -0.46 15.66
C ALA A 215 -21.38 -1.10 16.61
N ASP A 216 -22.01 -2.20 16.17
CA ASP A 216 -22.91 -2.98 17.03
C ASP A 216 -22.13 -3.78 18.09
N ILE A 217 -20.86 -4.13 17.80
CA ILE A 217 -19.94 -4.83 18.73
C ILE A 217 -18.54 -4.25 18.52
N HIS A 218 -17.88 -3.86 19.61
CA HIS A 218 -16.45 -3.58 19.64
C HIS A 218 -15.71 -4.74 20.32
N LEU A 219 -14.74 -5.32 19.63
CA LEU A 219 -13.79 -6.29 20.16
C LEU A 219 -12.44 -5.59 20.34
N PRO A 220 -12.05 -5.21 21.55
CA PRO A 220 -10.79 -4.51 21.80
C PRO A 220 -9.62 -5.50 21.75
N ILE A 221 -9.25 -5.99 20.57
CA ILE A 221 -8.18 -6.97 20.38
C ILE A 221 -6.80 -6.34 20.56
N ARG A 222 -5.79 -7.14 20.91
CA ARG A 222 -4.38 -6.73 20.85
C ARG A 222 -3.94 -6.54 19.40
N PRO A 223 -3.16 -5.49 19.08
CA PRO A 223 -2.65 -5.30 17.73
C PRO A 223 -1.82 -6.50 17.26
N GLY A 224 -1.94 -6.88 15.99
CA GLY A 224 -1.21 -8.02 15.41
C GLY A 224 -1.79 -9.41 15.75
N THR A 225 -2.97 -9.46 16.40
CA THR A 225 -3.65 -10.73 16.73
C THR A 225 -4.84 -11.05 15.84
N GLU A 226 -5.04 -10.29 14.78
CA GLU A 226 -6.15 -10.46 13.82
C GLU A 226 -6.17 -11.86 13.19
N LEU A 227 -4.98 -12.43 12.88
CA LEU A 227 -4.88 -13.82 12.42
C LEU A 227 -5.51 -14.79 13.42
N PHE A 228 -5.17 -14.68 14.70
CA PHE A 228 -5.65 -15.60 15.73
C PHE A 228 -7.16 -15.48 15.90
N LEU A 229 -7.71 -14.27 15.90
CA LEU A 229 -9.16 -14.03 15.88
C LEU A 229 -9.83 -14.78 14.73
N LEU A 230 -9.28 -14.66 13.52
CA LEU A 230 -9.80 -15.34 12.32
C LEU A 230 -9.70 -16.87 12.42
N LEU A 231 -8.60 -17.40 12.97
CA LEU A 231 -8.44 -18.85 13.19
C LEU A 231 -9.49 -19.40 14.16
N GLY A 232 -9.78 -18.69 15.26
CA GLY A 232 -10.83 -19.07 16.20
C GLY A 232 -12.24 -19.00 15.58
N ILE A 233 -12.49 -18.02 14.72
CA ILE A 233 -13.75 -17.93 13.97
C ILE A 233 -13.88 -19.10 12.98
N LEU A 234 -12.82 -19.43 12.24
CA LEU A 234 -12.76 -20.55 11.30
C LEU A 234 -13.00 -21.89 12.01
N ASP A 235 -12.28 -22.15 13.12
CA ASP A 235 -12.46 -23.36 13.94
C ASP A 235 -13.92 -23.51 14.40
N THR A 236 -14.48 -22.42 14.94
CA THR A 236 -15.87 -22.42 15.45
C THR A 236 -16.87 -22.74 14.35
N ILE A 237 -16.73 -22.13 13.16
CA ILE A 237 -17.63 -22.38 12.02
C ILE A 237 -17.52 -23.82 11.54
N ILE A 238 -16.30 -24.33 11.39
CA ILE A 238 -16.06 -25.69 10.87
C ILE A 238 -16.53 -26.74 11.86
N LYS A 239 -16.15 -26.62 13.14
CA LYS A 239 -16.51 -27.53 14.23
C LYS A 239 -18.02 -27.67 14.41
N ASN A 240 -18.77 -26.59 14.25
CA ASN A 240 -20.24 -26.61 14.38
C ASN A 240 -20.97 -26.91 13.06
N GLY A 241 -20.26 -27.12 11.94
CA GLY A 241 -20.85 -27.37 10.64
C GLY A 241 -21.66 -26.20 10.07
N TRP A 242 -21.27 -24.95 10.40
CA TRP A 242 -21.96 -23.72 9.97
C TRP A 242 -21.47 -23.20 8.60
N HIS A 243 -20.53 -23.90 7.96
CA HIS A 243 -20.04 -23.58 6.62
C HIS A 243 -21.09 -23.89 5.53
N GLU A 244 -20.99 -23.26 4.38
CA GLU A 244 -21.85 -23.49 3.22
C GLU A 244 -21.40 -24.74 2.44
N LYS A 245 -21.97 -25.90 2.82
CA LYS A 245 -21.54 -27.25 2.38
C LYS A 245 -21.48 -27.39 0.86
N GLN A 246 -22.51 -26.90 0.16
CA GLN A 246 -22.58 -27.05 -1.30
C GLN A 246 -21.52 -26.20 -1.99
N TYR A 247 -21.34 -24.95 -1.55
CA TYR A 247 -20.31 -24.06 -2.11
C TYR A 247 -18.91 -24.64 -1.89
N VAL A 248 -18.64 -25.14 -0.67
CA VAL A 248 -17.35 -25.76 -0.35
C VAL A 248 -17.09 -26.98 -1.24
N ALA A 249 -18.08 -27.85 -1.42
CA ALA A 249 -17.96 -29.06 -2.24
C ALA A 249 -17.73 -28.72 -3.73
N ASP A 250 -18.42 -27.71 -4.27
CA ASP A 250 -18.40 -27.41 -5.70
C ASP A 250 -17.19 -26.57 -6.12
N PHE A 251 -16.74 -25.63 -5.27
CA PHE A 251 -15.80 -24.58 -5.67
C PHE A 251 -14.45 -24.62 -4.96
N THR A 252 -14.27 -25.44 -3.92
CA THR A 252 -13.04 -25.38 -3.11
C THR A 252 -12.32 -26.73 -3.01
N ASN A 253 -11.04 -26.66 -2.64
CA ASN A 253 -10.19 -27.78 -2.22
C ASN A 253 -9.58 -27.48 -0.85
N GLY A 254 -9.17 -28.55 -0.13
CA GLY A 254 -8.39 -28.43 1.10
C GLY A 254 -9.22 -28.18 2.37
N PHE A 255 -10.56 -28.29 2.33
CA PHE A 255 -11.44 -27.99 3.47
C PHE A 255 -11.13 -28.84 4.70
N GLU A 256 -10.95 -30.18 4.56
CA GLU A 256 -10.65 -31.08 5.69
C GLU A 256 -9.25 -30.78 6.28
N ALA A 257 -8.29 -30.42 5.43
CA ALA A 257 -6.96 -30.05 5.89
C ALA A 257 -6.98 -28.72 6.66
N LEU A 258 -7.73 -27.73 6.15
CA LEU A 258 -8.02 -26.48 6.85
C LEU A 258 -8.63 -26.76 8.23
N GLY A 259 -9.68 -27.60 8.30
CA GLY A 259 -10.36 -27.96 9.55
C GLY A 259 -9.42 -28.55 10.59
N ARG A 260 -8.54 -29.48 10.17
CA ARG A 260 -7.51 -30.04 11.07
C ARG A 260 -6.54 -29.02 11.57
N ALA A 261 -6.13 -28.08 10.72
CA ALA A 261 -5.13 -27.07 11.07
C ALA A 261 -5.69 -26.02 12.05
N VAL A 262 -6.93 -25.54 11.82
CA VAL A 262 -7.53 -24.53 12.70
C VAL A 262 -8.02 -25.09 14.02
N ALA A 263 -8.23 -26.40 14.15
CA ALA A 263 -8.63 -27.06 15.40
C ALA A 263 -7.61 -26.86 16.55
N ALA A 264 -6.37 -26.48 16.24
CA ALA A 264 -5.38 -26.09 17.23
C ALA A 264 -5.64 -24.71 17.88
N TRP A 265 -6.62 -23.96 17.39
CA TRP A 265 -6.91 -22.57 17.77
C TRP A 265 -8.38 -22.40 18.24
N PRO A 266 -8.82 -23.12 19.29
CA PRO A 266 -10.16 -22.96 19.83
C PRO A 266 -10.34 -21.57 20.45
N VAL A 267 -11.60 -21.12 20.57
CA VAL A 267 -11.93 -19.75 21.01
C VAL A 267 -11.37 -19.39 22.39
N GLU A 268 -11.22 -20.38 23.30
CA GLU A 268 -10.63 -20.17 24.63
C GLU A 268 -9.17 -19.72 24.50
N ARG A 269 -8.38 -20.45 23.73
CA ARG A 269 -6.97 -20.12 23.47
C ARG A 269 -6.83 -18.79 22.72
N VAL A 270 -7.67 -18.59 21.72
CA VAL A 270 -7.67 -17.37 20.92
C VAL A 270 -8.10 -16.16 21.74
N GLY A 271 -9.08 -16.32 22.62
CA GLY A 271 -9.53 -15.27 23.53
C GLY A 271 -8.41 -14.74 24.44
N GLU A 272 -7.58 -15.64 24.98
CA GLU A 272 -6.39 -15.27 25.76
C GLU A 272 -5.36 -14.49 24.91
N ILE A 273 -5.10 -14.96 23.68
CA ILE A 273 -4.14 -14.31 22.76
C ILE A 273 -4.63 -12.91 22.37
N CYS A 274 -5.88 -12.78 21.94
CA CYS A 274 -6.46 -11.52 21.50
C CYS A 274 -6.82 -10.57 22.65
N GLY A 275 -7.01 -11.13 23.86
CA GLY A 275 -7.46 -10.39 25.05
C GLY A 275 -8.94 -10.03 24.99
N VAL A 276 -9.79 -10.92 24.44
CA VAL A 276 -11.25 -10.77 24.34
C VAL A 276 -11.96 -12.04 24.78
N ALA A 277 -13.22 -11.91 25.19
CA ALA A 277 -14.00 -13.05 25.69
C ALA A 277 -14.24 -14.12 24.59
N PRO A 278 -14.03 -15.41 24.86
CA PRO A 278 -14.25 -16.51 23.91
C PRO A 278 -15.68 -16.50 23.34
N GLU A 279 -16.68 -16.21 24.18
CA GLU A 279 -18.10 -16.16 23.79
C GLU A 279 -18.36 -15.04 22.75
N ALA A 280 -17.63 -13.93 22.82
CA ALA A 280 -17.73 -12.86 21.84
C ALA A 280 -17.22 -13.33 20.46
N ILE A 281 -16.10 -14.08 20.44
CA ILE A 281 -15.56 -14.68 19.20
C ILE A 281 -16.54 -15.69 18.61
N ALA A 282 -17.06 -16.61 19.44
CA ALA A 282 -18.05 -17.59 19.01
C ALA A 282 -19.34 -16.93 18.49
N GLY A 283 -19.77 -15.84 19.14
CA GLY A 283 -20.92 -15.04 18.72
C GLY A 283 -20.72 -14.38 17.35
N VAL A 284 -19.50 -13.87 17.07
CA VAL A 284 -19.15 -13.34 15.73
C VAL A 284 -19.17 -14.45 14.70
N ALA A 285 -18.54 -15.60 14.97
CA ALA A 285 -18.51 -16.76 14.08
C ALA A 285 -19.93 -17.22 13.67
N LEU A 286 -20.82 -17.35 14.66
CA LEU A 286 -22.23 -17.72 14.41
C LEU A 286 -22.94 -16.69 13.53
N LYS A 287 -22.84 -15.40 13.86
CA LYS A 287 -23.54 -14.33 13.13
C LYS A 287 -22.98 -14.14 11.72
N PHE A 288 -21.65 -14.25 11.54
CA PHE A 288 -21.01 -14.17 10.24
C PHE A 288 -21.48 -15.32 9.32
N SER A 289 -21.50 -16.55 9.83
CA SER A 289 -21.92 -17.72 9.05
C SER A 289 -23.42 -17.76 8.74
N ARG A 290 -24.26 -17.06 9.51
CA ARG A 290 -25.72 -17.05 9.34
C ARG A 290 -26.23 -15.82 8.58
N ALA A 291 -25.38 -14.83 8.34
CA ALA A 291 -25.77 -13.65 7.57
C ALA A 291 -26.03 -14.04 6.11
N ALA A 292 -27.02 -13.41 5.49
CA ALA A 292 -27.31 -13.62 4.07
C ALA A 292 -26.11 -13.29 3.19
N MET A 293 -25.36 -12.22 3.55
CA MET A 293 -24.06 -11.84 3.00
C MET A 293 -23.20 -11.29 4.12
N ALA A 294 -21.96 -11.72 4.20
CA ALA A 294 -21.01 -11.25 5.20
C ALA A 294 -19.68 -10.81 4.57
N LEU A 295 -19.07 -9.80 5.15
CA LEU A 295 -17.81 -9.23 4.72
C LEU A 295 -16.86 -9.07 5.90
N ALA A 296 -15.72 -9.74 5.88
CA ALA A 296 -14.59 -9.42 6.73
C ALA A 296 -13.66 -8.45 5.96
N HIS A 297 -13.45 -7.29 6.54
CA HIS A 297 -12.73 -6.19 5.90
C HIS A 297 -11.40 -5.96 6.59
N ARG A 298 -10.33 -5.98 5.81
CA ARG A 298 -8.95 -5.81 6.28
C ARG A 298 -8.58 -4.35 6.51
N SER A 299 -7.51 -4.14 7.28
CA SER A 299 -6.87 -2.83 7.45
C SER A 299 -5.38 -2.89 7.09
N PRO A 300 -4.74 -1.75 6.87
CA PRO A 300 -3.28 -1.69 6.76
C PRO A 300 -2.55 -2.26 7.98
N GLN A 301 -3.07 -2.08 9.18
CA GLN A 301 -2.48 -2.63 10.41
C GLN A 301 -2.43 -4.15 10.39
N MET A 302 -3.51 -4.81 9.98
CA MET A 302 -3.54 -6.26 9.81
C MET A 302 -2.51 -6.73 8.77
N LEU A 303 -2.39 -6.01 7.65
CA LEU A 303 -1.45 -6.34 6.58
C LEU A 303 0.02 -6.13 6.99
N GLN A 304 0.28 -5.17 7.88
CA GLN A 304 1.59 -4.82 8.40
C GLN A 304 1.84 -5.43 9.80
N SER A 305 1.26 -6.59 10.07
CA SER A 305 1.58 -7.44 11.21
C SER A 305 2.58 -8.54 10.81
N GLU A 306 3.18 -9.21 11.79
CA GLU A 306 4.12 -10.33 11.55
C GLU A 306 3.52 -11.45 10.67
N HIS A 307 2.20 -11.57 10.68
CA HIS A 307 1.46 -12.60 9.98
C HIS A 307 0.46 -12.03 8.96
N GLY A 308 0.79 -10.91 8.33
CA GLY A 308 -0.10 -10.18 7.41
C GLY A 308 -0.65 -11.06 6.28
N THR A 309 0.21 -11.87 5.65
CA THR A 309 -0.22 -12.81 4.59
C THR A 309 -1.11 -13.93 5.14
N LEU A 310 -0.80 -14.49 6.32
CA LEU A 310 -1.65 -15.51 6.95
C LEU A 310 -3.01 -14.93 7.38
N ALA A 311 -3.03 -13.71 7.91
CA ALA A 311 -4.29 -13.03 8.26
C ALA A 311 -5.14 -12.73 7.01
N SER A 312 -4.49 -12.34 5.91
CA SER A 312 -5.13 -12.17 4.61
C SER A 312 -5.72 -13.48 4.08
N TRP A 313 -4.93 -14.56 4.12
CA TRP A 313 -5.40 -15.88 3.77
C TRP A 313 -6.61 -16.33 4.63
N ALA A 314 -6.53 -16.20 5.95
CA ALA A 314 -7.61 -16.57 6.85
C ALA A 314 -8.89 -15.77 6.58
N THR A 315 -8.75 -14.48 6.24
CA THR A 315 -9.86 -13.62 5.80
C THR A 315 -10.51 -14.17 4.53
N ILE A 316 -9.72 -14.48 3.49
CA ILE A 316 -10.25 -15.02 2.23
C ILE A 316 -10.85 -16.42 2.44
N ALA A 317 -10.21 -17.28 3.26
CA ALA A 317 -10.72 -18.60 3.61
C ALA A 317 -12.07 -18.53 4.34
N LEU A 318 -12.25 -17.57 5.25
CA LEU A 318 -13.52 -17.32 5.92
C LEU A 318 -14.65 -17.03 4.92
N HIS A 319 -14.38 -16.18 3.93
CA HIS A 319 -15.34 -15.93 2.85
C HIS A 319 -15.57 -17.18 1.99
N GLY A 320 -14.54 -17.95 1.73
CA GLY A 320 -14.63 -19.21 0.96
C GLY A 320 -15.53 -20.25 1.61
N ILE A 321 -15.36 -20.50 2.92
CA ILE A 321 -16.19 -21.52 3.62
C ILE A 321 -17.62 -21.05 3.91
N THR A 322 -17.89 -19.73 3.83
CA THR A 322 -19.23 -19.16 4.07
C THR A 322 -19.91 -18.68 2.79
N ALA A 323 -19.39 -19.05 1.61
CA ALA A 323 -19.90 -18.67 0.30
C ALA A 323 -20.01 -17.14 0.08
N ASN A 324 -19.13 -16.36 0.70
CA ASN A 324 -19.03 -14.90 0.55
C ASN A 324 -17.84 -14.48 -0.34
N LEU A 325 -17.13 -15.45 -0.94
CA LEU A 325 -16.03 -15.18 -1.87
C LEU A 325 -16.57 -15.19 -3.31
N LEU A 326 -16.17 -14.16 -4.07
CA LEU A 326 -16.56 -13.96 -5.47
C LEU A 326 -18.09 -13.89 -5.67
N ARG A 327 -18.75 -13.26 -4.71
CA ARG A 327 -20.21 -13.04 -4.69
C ARG A 327 -20.58 -11.61 -4.29
N PRO A 328 -21.74 -11.09 -4.73
CA PRO A 328 -22.27 -9.81 -4.26
C PRO A 328 -22.40 -9.78 -2.73
N GLY A 329 -22.00 -8.68 -2.10
CA GLY A 329 -22.03 -8.49 -0.65
C GLY A 329 -20.86 -9.12 0.13
N GLY A 330 -19.96 -9.81 -0.56
CA GLY A 330 -18.73 -10.38 -0.01
C GLY A 330 -17.48 -9.81 -0.70
N LEU A 331 -16.47 -10.65 -0.91
CA LEU A 331 -15.26 -10.29 -1.67
C LEU A 331 -15.44 -10.59 -3.16
N TYR A 332 -14.96 -9.69 -4.02
CA TYR A 332 -15.05 -9.82 -5.48
C TYR A 332 -13.80 -9.29 -6.18
N GLU A 333 -13.61 -9.65 -7.46
CA GLU A 333 -12.58 -9.15 -8.34
C GLU A 333 -13.16 -8.09 -9.28
N ASN A 334 -12.44 -6.97 -9.46
CA ASN A 334 -12.79 -5.96 -10.46
C ASN A 334 -11.82 -6.01 -11.65
N LYS A 335 -12.36 -6.06 -12.88
CA LYS A 335 -11.55 -6.04 -14.11
C LYS A 335 -11.07 -4.63 -14.50
N GLY A 336 -11.67 -3.60 -13.93
CA GLY A 336 -11.38 -2.24 -14.34
C GLY A 336 -11.72 -1.94 -15.81
N VAL A 337 -11.09 -0.91 -16.35
CA VAL A 337 -11.09 -0.61 -17.78
C VAL A 337 -10.13 -1.51 -18.54
N LEU A 338 -8.98 -1.78 -17.95
CA LEU A 338 -8.04 -2.82 -18.39
C LEU A 338 -8.02 -3.93 -17.35
N ASP A 339 -8.03 -5.16 -17.81
CA ASP A 339 -7.87 -6.32 -16.94
C ASP A 339 -6.38 -6.53 -16.61
N ILE A 340 -5.82 -5.61 -15.80
CA ILE A 340 -4.42 -5.65 -15.40
C ILE A 340 -4.11 -6.96 -14.64
N GLN A 341 -5.06 -7.46 -13.86
CA GLN A 341 -4.87 -8.71 -13.12
C GLN A 341 -4.72 -9.92 -14.06
N ALA A 342 -5.39 -9.91 -15.23
CA ALA A 342 -5.17 -10.94 -16.25
C ALA A 342 -3.77 -10.83 -16.87
N VAL A 343 -3.23 -9.63 -17.03
CA VAL A 343 -1.88 -9.42 -17.57
C VAL A 343 -0.83 -9.87 -16.56
N VAL A 344 -0.92 -9.39 -15.31
CA VAL A 344 0.06 -9.74 -14.27
C VAL A 344 -0.09 -11.19 -13.78
N GLY A 345 -1.25 -11.80 -13.93
CA GLY A 345 -1.48 -13.23 -13.68
C GLY A 345 -0.64 -14.15 -14.59
N GLN A 346 -0.08 -13.65 -15.68
CA GLN A 346 0.91 -14.35 -16.49
C GLN A 346 2.31 -14.43 -15.83
N LEU A 347 2.51 -13.72 -14.73
CA LEU A 347 3.77 -13.56 -14.00
C LEU A 347 3.63 -14.09 -12.58
N PRO A 348 3.50 -15.44 -12.38
CA PRO A 348 3.27 -16.00 -11.06
C PRO A 348 4.48 -15.72 -10.15
N THR A 349 4.20 -15.35 -8.90
CA THR A 349 5.21 -14.97 -7.91
C THR A 349 6.26 -16.08 -7.67
N ASP A 350 5.86 -17.34 -7.70
CA ASP A 350 6.78 -18.49 -7.49
C ASP A 350 7.83 -18.66 -8.60
N LYS A 351 7.62 -18.03 -9.75
CA LYS A 351 8.56 -17.97 -10.87
C LYS A 351 9.24 -16.61 -11.01
N ALA A 352 8.92 -15.66 -10.13
CA ALA A 352 9.54 -14.34 -10.14
C ALA A 352 11.01 -14.44 -9.70
N PRO A 353 11.87 -13.52 -10.15
CA PRO A 353 13.21 -13.38 -9.60
C PRO A 353 13.17 -13.17 -8.09
N LEU A 354 14.19 -13.69 -7.40
CA LEU A 354 14.34 -13.48 -5.97
C LEU A 354 15.17 -12.21 -5.69
N THR A 355 14.86 -11.54 -4.60
CA THR A 355 15.73 -10.53 -4.00
C THR A 355 17.06 -11.18 -3.61
N ARG A 356 18.15 -10.45 -3.68
CA ARG A 356 19.48 -10.94 -3.29
C ARG A 356 19.58 -11.10 -1.79
N ALA A 357 19.14 -10.07 -1.08
CA ALA A 357 18.97 -10.14 0.36
C ALA A 357 17.57 -10.74 0.68
N GLY A 358 17.50 -11.61 1.69
CA GLY A 358 16.26 -12.24 2.16
C GLY A 358 15.69 -13.34 1.26
N GLY A 359 16.08 -13.44 -0.03
CA GLY A 359 15.60 -14.49 -0.94
C GLY A 359 14.10 -14.48 -1.19
N LEU A 360 13.43 -13.32 -1.08
CA LEU A 360 12.00 -13.17 -1.30
C LEU A 360 11.68 -13.01 -2.79
N PRO A 361 10.60 -13.60 -3.29
CA PRO A 361 10.18 -13.41 -4.67
C PRO A 361 9.63 -12.00 -4.88
N LEU A 362 9.83 -11.45 -6.08
CA LEU A 362 9.22 -10.19 -6.47
C LEU A 362 7.70 -10.37 -6.59
N LEU A 363 6.96 -9.49 -5.95
CA LEU A 363 5.51 -9.44 -6.10
C LEU A 363 5.14 -8.39 -7.17
N LEU A 364 4.45 -8.81 -8.23
CA LEU A 364 4.12 -7.92 -9.36
C LEU A 364 5.37 -7.19 -9.91
N LEU A 365 6.49 -7.90 -10.00
CA LEU A 365 7.80 -7.39 -10.43
C LEU A 365 8.42 -6.33 -9.50
N GLN A 366 7.95 -6.22 -8.27
CA GLN A 366 8.41 -5.25 -7.27
C GLN A 366 9.07 -5.95 -6.09
N ALA A 367 10.13 -5.37 -5.57
CA ALA A 367 10.84 -5.82 -4.40
C ALA A 367 10.26 -5.17 -3.12
N PRO A 368 10.24 -5.89 -1.98
CA PRO A 368 9.83 -5.30 -0.71
C PRO A 368 10.83 -4.25 -0.24
N SER A 369 10.32 -3.06 0.07
CA SER A 369 11.15 -1.91 0.45
C SER A 369 11.93 -2.12 1.75
N THR A 370 11.46 -2.95 2.65
CA THR A 370 12.15 -3.38 3.89
C THR A 370 13.55 -3.94 3.64
N LEU A 371 13.78 -4.55 2.48
CA LEU A 371 15.08 -5.13 2.12
C LEU A 371 16.07 -4.12 1.51
N LEU A 372 15.68 -2.87 1.27
CA LEU A 372 16.55 -1.90 0.61
C LEU A 372 17.89 -1.70 1.35
N ALA A 373 17.86 -1.60 2.68
CA ALA A 373 19.07 -1.48 3.47
C ALA A 373 20.00 -2.69 3.29
N ASP A 374 19.46 -3.90 3.30
CA ASP A 374 20.23 -5.14 3.15
C ASP A 374 20.77 -5.31 1.73
N GLU A 375 20.02 -4.92 0.70
CA GLU A 375 20.48 -4.92 -0.69
C GLU A 375 21.70 -3.99 -0.90
N VAL A 376 21.80 -2.92 -0.10
CA VAL A 376 22.93 -1.98 -0.11
C VAL A 376 24.08 -2.44 0.79
N LEU A 377 23.81 -2.84 2.03
CA LEU A 377 24.84 -3.05 3.05
C LEU A 377 25.46 -4.44 3.02
N VAL A 378 24.70 -5.48 2.64
CA VAL A 378 25.25 -6.84 2.59
C VAL A 378 26.19 -6.98 1.39
N PRO A 379 27.49 -7.30 1.58
CA PRO A 379 28.44 -7.43 0.49
C PRO A 379 28.11 -8.60 -0.45
N GLY A 380 28.50 -8.51 -1.71
CA GLY A 380 28.41 -9.61 -2.67
C GLY A 380 28.03 -9.18 -4.07
N GLU A 381 27.98 -10.15 -4.99
CA GLU A 381 27.57 -9.92 -6.37
C GLU A 381 26.15 -9.33 -6.43
N GLY A 382 25.97 -8.27 -7.22
CA GLY A 382 24.70 -7.58 -7.37
C GLY A 382 24.34 -6.66 -6.19
N GLN A 383 25.28 -6.37 -5.27
CA GLN A 383 25.09 -5.35 -4.23
C GLN A 383 24.68 -4.02 -4.85
N VAL A 384 23.66 -3.38 -4.29
CA VAL A 384 23.18 -2.08 -4.77
C VAL A 384 24.22 -0.99 -4.50
N ARG A 385 24.54 -0.21 -5.53
CA ARG A 385 25.51 0.89 -5.53
C ARG A 385 24.90 2.22 -5.94
N ALA A 386 23.75 2.20 -6.64
CA ALA A 386 23.03 3.39 -7.03
C ALA A 386 21.55 3.28 -6.67
N LEU A 387 20.97 4.39 -6.20
CA LEU A 387 19.55 4.53 -5.91
C LEU A 387 18.96 5.70 -6.69
N ILE A 388 17.89 5.44 -7.42
CA ILE A 388 17.03 6.48 -8.01
C ILE A 388 15.76 6.52 -7.16
N SER A 389 15.58 7.60 -6.38
CA SER A 389 14.36 7.84 -5.60
C SER A 389 13.41 8.73 -6.40
N VAL A 390 12.18 8.26 -6.64
CA VAL A 390 11.20 8.92 -7.50
C VAL A 390 9.95 9.25 -6.70
N LEU A 391 9.66 10.55 -6.51
CA LEU A 391 8.48 11.04 -5.78
C LEU A 391 8.26 10.28 -4.47
N GLY A 392 9.33 10.07 -3.71
CA GLY A 392 9.30 9.32 -2.47
C GLY A 392 10.43 9.67 -1.54
N ASN A 393 10.23 9.33 -0.28
CA ASN A 393 11.19 9.60 0.79
C ASN A 393 11.55 8.28 1.51
N PRO A 394 12.45 7.46 0.93
CA PRO A 394 12.78 6.16 1.50
C PRO A 394 13.21 6.25 2.97
N LEU A 395 13.92 7.29 3.38
CA LEU A 395 14.37 7.46 4.77
C LEU A 395 13.24 7.74 5.77
N ARG A 396 12.02 8.01 5.27
CA ARG A 396 10.83 8.25 6.09
C ARG A 396 9.77 7.16 5.93
N GLU A 397 9.68 6.60 4.74
CA GLU A 397 8.62 5.69 4.33
C GLU A 397 8.97 4.22 4.59
N ILE A 398 10.28 3.89 4.71
CA ILE A 398 10.77 2.53 4.91
C ILE A 398 11.20 2.36 6.38
N ALA A 399 10.88 1.21 6.96
CA ALA A 399 11.43 0.79 8.24
C ALA A 399 12.95 0.57 8.15
N GLY A 400 13.69 0.76 9.25
CA GLY A 400 15.13 0.49 9.29
C GLY A 400 15.98 1.63 9.87
N GLY A 401 15.38 2.79 10.16
CA GLY A 401 16.02 3.88 10.92
C GLY A 401 17.47 4.19 10.51
N ASP A 402 18.40 4.12 11.47
CA ASP A 402 19.82 4.42 11.25
C ASP A 402 20.49 3.49 10.25
N ARG A 403 20.10 2.21 10.20
CA ARG A 403 20.63 1.24 9.23
C ARG A 403 20.31 1.64 7.78
N LEU A 404 19.11 2.15 7.54
CA LEU A 404 18.73 2.63 6.21
C LEU A 404 19.43 3.96 5.88
N ARG A 405 19.63 4.84 6.86
CA ARG A 405 20.43 6.07 6.68
C ARG A 405 21.88 5.75 6.33
N GLU A 406 22.50 4.81 7.03
CA GLU A 406 23.84 4.31 6.70
C GLU A 406 23.89 3.75 5.28
N ALA A 407 22.92 2.93 4.90
CA ALA A 407 22.83 2.35 3.57
C ALA A 407 22.79 3.44 2.49
N VAL A 408 21.89 4.40 2.61
CA VAL A 408 21.73 5.47 1.59
C VAL A 408 22.94 6.39 1.56
N ALA A 409 23.56 6.71 2.71
CA ALA A 409 24.76 7.53 2.78
C ALA A 409 26.00 6.85 2.15
N GLY A 410 26.04 5.52 2.14
CA GLY A 410 27.15 4.72 1.58
C GLY A 410 27.07 4.45 0.08
N LEU A 411 26.02 4.88 -0.61
CA LEU A 411 25.84 4.64 -2.04
C LEU A 411 26.78 5.50 -2.89
N ASP A 412 27.28 4.93 -3.99
CA ASP A 412 28.12 5.64 -4.95
C ASP A 412 27.34 6.71 -5.71
N LEU A 413 26.03 6.51 -5.90
CA LEU A 413 25.15 7.46 -6.58
C LEU A 413 23.72 7.43 -5.97
N VAL A 414 23.23 8.60 -5.58
CA VAL A 414 21.82 8.81 -5.22
C VAL A 414 21.26 9.92 -6.10
N VAL A 415 20.25 9.58 -6.91
CA VAL A 415 19.51 10.53 -7.75
C VAL A 415 18.11 10.67 -7.15
N GLN A 416 17.73 11.87 -6.77
CA GLN A 416 16.40 12.15 -6.26
C GLN A 416 15.61 12.94 -7.30
N ILE A 417 14.48 12.39 -7.72
CA ILE A 417 13.48 13.00 -8.60
C ILE A 417 12.29 13.33 -7.72
N ASP A 418 12.11 14.59 -7.36
CA ASP A 418 11.06 15.00 -6.42
C ASP A 418 10.65 16.46 -6.66
N VAL A 419 9.67 16.92 -5.91
CA VAL A 419 9.14 18.29 -6.01
C VAL A 419 9.86 19.28 -5.09
N ALA A 420 10.41 18.81 -3.96
CA ALA A 420 11.11 19.63 -2.95
C ALA A 420 12.03 18.77 -2.07
N ASP A 421 12.80 19.42 -1.18
CA ASP A 421 13.69 18.75 -0.23
C ASP A 421 12.91 17.89 0.79
N ASN A 422 13.49 16.71 1.10
CA ASN A 422 13.04 15.80 2.14
C ASN A 422 14.24 15.15 2.86
N GLU A 423 14.02 14.18 3.74
CA GLU A 423 15.07 13.51 4.53
C GLU A 423 16.10 12.78 3.67
N THR A 424 15.78 12.43 2.43
CA THR A 424 16.73 11.79 1.49
C THR A 424 17.65 12.81 0.81
N SER A 425 17.21 14.06 0.66
CA SER A 425 17.95 15.11 -0.08
C SER A 425 19.37 15.38 0.46
N PRO A 426 19.63 15.33 1.78
CA PRO A 426 21.00 15.47 2.32
C PRO A 426 21.98 14.40 1.81
N HIS A 427 21.50 13.24 1.37
CA HIS A 427 22.30 12.14 0.85
C HIS A 427 22.35 12.09 -0.69
N ALA A 428 21.52 12.86 -1.37
CA ALA A 428 21.45 12.86 -2.83
C ALA A 428 22.70 13.51 -3.46
N HIS A 429 23.13 12.99 -4.60
CA HIS A 429 24.15 13.55 -5.48
C HIS A 429 23.52 14.47 -6.53
N TRP A 430 22.28 14.16 -6.91
CA TRP A 430 21.50 14.90 -7.89
C TRP A 430 20.07 15.10 -7.38
N LEU A 431 19.55 16.33 -7.55
CA LEU A 431 18.16 16.69 -7.32
C LEU A 431 17.54 17.11 -8.66
N LEU A 432 16.54 16.37 -9.11
CA LEU A 432 15.85 16.62 -10.39
C LEU A 432 14.42 17.08 -10.13
N PRO A 433 14.01 18.27 -10.60
CA PRO A 433 12.70 18.83 -10.32
C PRO A 433 11.60 18.09 -11.07
N ALA A 434 10.70 17.45 -10.30
CA ALA A 434 9.51 16.79 -10.81
C ALA A 434 8.26 17.69 -10.76
N THR A 435 7.29 17.41 -11.63
CA THR A 435 5.98 18.02 -11.57
C THR A 435 5.14 17.46 -10.43
N HIS A 436 4.32 18.30 -9.81
CA HIS A 436 3.25 17.86 -8.93
C HIS A 436 2.10 17.25 -9.74
N PRO A 437 1.28 16.32 -9.21
CA PRO A 437 0.14 15.74 -9.93
C PRO A 437 -0.82 16.74 -10.58
N TRP A 438 -0.97 17.96 -10.02
CA TRP A 438 -1.83 19.00 -10.61
C TRP A 438 -1.18 19.77 -11.79
N GLU A 439 0.08 19.53 -12.06
CA GLU A 439 0.89 20.24 -13.07
C GLU A 439 1.10 19.43 -14.36
N ARG A 440 0.51 18.24 -14.44
CA ARG A 440 0.63 17.33 -15.58
C ARG A 440 -0.68 16.68 -15.94
N GLU A 441 -0.83 16.31 -17.20
CA GLU A 441 -1.89 15.41 -17.61
C GLU A 441 -1.53 13.96 -17.23
N ASP A 442 -2.55 13.13 -17.03
CA ASP A 442 -2.39 11.71 -16.78
C ASP A 442 -3.68 10.96 -17.08
N LEU A 443 -3.59 9.68 -17.35
CA LEU A 443 -4.70 8.78 -17.54
C LEU A 443 -4.83 7.85 -16.33
N HIS A 444 -6.03 7.72 -15.79
CA HIS A 444 -6.33 6.79 -14.72
C HIS A 444 -6.55 5.39 -15.31
N LEU A 445 -5.51 4.55 -15.34
CA LEU A 445 -5.54 3.29 -16.07
C LEU A 445 -5.26 2.06 -15.20
N HIS A 446 -4.14 2.06 -14.47
CA HIS A 446 -3.68 0.87 -13.75
C HIS A 446 -4.52 0.56 -12.51
N ASP A 447 -4.99 1.58 -11.83
CA ASP A 447 -5.71 1.44 -10.56
C ASP A 447 -7.18 1.04 -10.74
N THR A 448 -7.69 1.08 -11.97
CA THR A 448 -9.10 0.80 -12.25
C THR A 448 -9.54 -0.61 -11.89
N SER A 449 -8.60 -1.57 -11.85
CA SER A 449 -8.86 -2.96 -11.44
C SER A 449 -8.81 -3.19 -9.93
N ILE A 450 -8.31 -2.22 -9.16
CA ILE A 450 -8.20 -2.31 -7.70
C ILE A 450 -9.18 -1.40 -6.97
N LEU A 451 -10.03 -0.67 -7.70
CA LEU A 451 -11.10 0.16 -7.16
C LEU A 451 -12.42 -0.62 -7.07
N PRO A 452 -13.35 -0.22 -6.23
CA PRO A 452 -14.66 -0.88 -6.12
C PRO A 452 -15.65 -0.48 -7.23
N TRP A 453 -15.26 0.35 -8.17
CA TRP A 453 -16.04 0.79 -9.35
C TRP A 453 -15.26 0.63 -10.65
N ARG A 454 -15.97 0.66 -11.77
CA ARG A 454 -15.38 0.59 -13.11
C ARG A 454 -15.40 1.98 -13.75
N GLU A 455 -14.38 2.74 -13.46
CA GLU A 455 -14.19 4.09 -13.99
C GLU A 455 -12.77 4.27 -14.47
N THR A 456 -12.59 5.10 -15.49
CA THR A 456 -11.31 5.69 -15.88
C THR A 456 -11.54 7.14 -16.26
N ALA A 457 -10.51 7.96 -16.11
CA ALA A 457 -10.58 9.38 -16.44
C ALA A 457 -9.24 9.86 -17.00
N TRP A 458 -9.33 10.84 -17.87
CA TRP A 458 -8.20 11.68 -18.21
C TRP A 458 -8.21 12.91 -17.33
N THR A 459 -7.04 13.24 -16.76
CA THR A 459 -6.86 14.41 -15.91
C THR A 459 -6.00 15.43 -16.62
N PRO A 460 -6.49 16.66 -16.86
CA PRO A 460 -5.67 17.73 -17.42
C PRO A 460 -4.64 18.23 -16.44
N ALA A 461 -3.59 18.90 -16.93
CA ALA A 461 -2.81 19.79 -16.11
C ALA A 461 -3.70 20.98 -15.68
N LEU A 462 -3.81 21.22 -14.38
CA LEU A 462 -4.60 22.32 -13.82
C LEU A 462 -3.83 23.61 -13.73
N VAL A 463 -2.53 23.51 -13.45
CA VAL A 463 -1.59 24.64 -13.29
C VAL A 463 -0.27 24.32 -13.99
N SER A 464 0.50 25.36 -14.32
CA SER A 464 1.82 25.17 -14.93
C SER A 464 2.86 24.78 -13.87
N PRO A 465 3.83 23.90 -14.22
CA PRO A 465 4.93 23.56 -13.33
C PRO A 465 5.89 24.76 -13.10
N PRO A 466 6.58 24.82 -11.96
CA PRO A 466 7.55 25.87 -11.70
C PRO A 466 8.88 25.64 -12.46
N GLY A 467 9.45 26.69 -13.01
CA GLY A 467 10.76 26.60 -13.67
C GLY A 467 10.78 25.61 -14.83
N GLU A 468 11.75 24.69 -14.79
CA GLU A 468 11.93 23.63 -15.78
C GLU A 468 11.55 22.24 -15.26
N ALA A 469 10.64 22.14 -14.27
CA ALA A 469 10.19 20.85 -13.74
C ALA A 469 9.52 20.02 -14.83
N ARG A 470 9.81 18.71 -14.85
CA ARG A 470 9.35 17.73 -15.84
C ARG A 470 8.59 16.60 -15.15
N THR A 471 7.81 15.84 -15.90
CA THR A 471 7.18 14.63 -15.33
C THR A 471 8.25 13.59 -14.96
N GLU A 472 8.02 12.84 -13.90
CA GLU A 472 8.93 11.74 -13.54
C GLU A 472 9.03 10.71 -14.67
N ALA A 473 7.97 10.53 -15.44
CA ALA A 473 7.95 9.64 -16.59
C ALA A 473 8.91 10.09 -17.71
N ASP A 474 8.95 11.40 -18.01
CA ASP A 474 9.87 11.96 -19.00
C ASP A 474 11.32 11.89 -18.51
N ILE A 475 11.57 12.27 -17.25
CA ILE A 475 12.91 12.21 -16.65
C ILE A 475 13.48 10.79 -16.71
N LEU A 476 12.68 9.79 -16.32
CA LEU A 476 13.08 8.39 -16.39
C LEU A 476 13.28 7.91 -17.82
N GLY A 477 12.47 8.38 -18.77
CA GLY A 477 12.63 8.08 -20.20
C GLY A 477 13.96 8.60 -20.76
N GLU A 478 14.31 9.84 -20.45
CA GLU A 478 15.57 10.48 -20.84
C GLU A 478 16.78 9.78 -20.19
N LEU A 479 16.70 9.48 -18.90
CA LEU A 479 17.75 8.70 -18.20
C LEU A 479 17.91 7.30 -18.81
N PHE A 480 16.81 6.61 -19.15
CA PHE A 480 16.89 5.32 -19.82
C PHE A 480 17.53 5.43 -21.20
N ALA A 481 17.23 6.47 -21.95
CA ALA A 481 17.86 6.72 -23.24
C ALA A 481 19.39 6.95 -23.11
N ALA A 482 19.82 7.64 -22.06
CA ALA A 482 21.24 7.91 -21.79
C ALA A 482 21.99 6.64 -21.31
N VAL A 483 21.37 5.81 -20.47
CA VAL A 483 21.98 4.56 -19.97
C VAL A 483 21.90 3.43 -21.01
N GLY A 484 20.78 3.31 -21.69
CA GLY A 484 20.48 2.24 -22.65
C GLY A 484 20.09 0.90 -22.01
N PRO A 485 19.54 -0.03 -22.81
CA PRO A 485 19.07 -1.33 -22.33
C PRO A 485 20.22 -2.27 -22.00
N THR A 486 19.97 -3.26 -21.16
CA THR A 486 20.87 -4.40 -20.94
C THR A 486 20.59 -5.48 -21.98
N VAL A 487 21.53 -5.69 -22.90
CA VAL A 487 21.41 -6.69 -23.99
C VAL A 487 21.64 -8.12 -23.47
N ARG A 488 22.65 -8.31 -22.62
CA ARG A 488 23.01 -9.61 -22.02
C ARG A 488 23.06 -9.49 -20.50
N GLY A 489 22.69 -10.57 -19.80
CA GLY A 489 22.60 -10.57 -18.35
C GLY A 489 21.25 -9.98 -17.89
N GLY A 490 21.15 -9.69 -16.60
CA GLY A 490 19.89 -9.29 -15.94
C GLY A 490 19.04 -10.47 -15.50
N VAL A 491 18.13 -10.22 -14.57
CA VAL A 491 17.34 -11.28 -13.90
C VAL A 491 16.06 -11.65 -14.63
N HIS A 492 15.54 -10.73 -15.44
CA HIS A 492 14.31 -10.95 -16.19
C HIS A 492 14.56 -11.67 -17.51
N GLY A 493 13.59 -12.44 -18.00
CA GLY A 493 13.65 -13.08 -19.31
C GLY A 493 13.88 -12.08 -20.44
N ALA A 494 14.51 -12.51 -21.54
CA ALA A 494 14.88 -11.62 -22.64
C ALA A 494 13.68 -10.86 -23.23
N HIS A 495 12.52 -11.49 -23.33
CA HIS A 495 11.29 -10.87 -23.84
C HIS A 495 10.78 -9.74 -22.94
N LEU A 496 10.81 -9.91 -21.60
CA LEU A 496 10.42 -8.85 -20.67
C LEU A 496 11.38 -7.67 -20.70
N ARG A 497 12.69 -7.94 -20.83
CA ARG A 497 13.69 -6.86 -21.00
C ARG A 497 13.49 -6.09 -22.30
N ALA A 498 13.22 -6.80 -23.40
CA ALA A 498 12.96 -6.17 -24.69
C ALA A 498 11.68 -5.31 -24.65
N LEU A 499 10.60 -5.82 -24.05
CA LEU A 499 9.37 -5.06 -23.83
C LEU A 499 9.64 -3.85 -22.94
N GLY A 500 10.34 -4.02 -21.82
CA GLY A 500 10.73 -2.92 -20.94
C GLY A 500 11.53 -1.86 -21.68
N ALA A 501 12.55 -2.24 -22.47
CA ALA A 501 13.33 -1.30 -23.26
C ALA A 501 12.54 -0.55 -24.34
N LEU A 502 11.54 -1.20 -24.93
CA LEU A 502 10.61 -0.56 -25.88
C LEU A 502 9.74 0.49 -25.18
N VAL A 503 9.07 0.10 -24.10
CA VAL A 503 8.15 0.97 -23.36
C VAL A 503 8.89 2.10 -22.64
N ALA A 504 10.12 1.84 -22.13
CA ALA A 504 10.95 2.87 -21.50
C ALA A 504 11.35 4.02 -22.45
N ARG A 505 11.23 3.82 -23.77
CA ARG A 505 11.51 4.83 -24.82
C ARG A 505 10.25 5.30 -25.55
N ALA A 506 9.11 4.73 -25.22
CA ALA A 506 7.86 5.05 -25.92
C ALA A 506 7.37 6.46 -25.57
N ASP A 507 6.63 7.07 -26.49
CA ASP A 507 5.71 8.15 -26.21
C ASP A 507 4.57 7.55 -25.38
N LEU A 508 4.56 7.80 -24.07
CA LEU A 508 3.61 7.17 -23.15
C LEU A 508 2.17 7.63 -23.40
N PRO A 509 1.86 8.92 -23.62
CA PRO A 509 0.52 9.32 -23.99
C PRO A 509 -0.02 8.57 -25.21
N ALA A 510 0.78 8.42 -26.27
CA ALA A 510 0.39 7.67 -27.47
C ALA A 510 0.26 6.17 -27.20
N TRP A 511 1.11 5.61 -26.33
CA TRP A 511 1.05 4.21 -25.91
C TRP A 511 -0.23 3.93 -25.10
N GLU A 512 -0.55 4.78 -24.12
CA GLU A 512 -1.76 4.68 -23.30
C GLU A 512 -3.03 4.81 -24.15
N ALA A 513 -3.04 5.73 -25.12
CA ALA A 513 -4.15 5.88 -26.05
C ALA A 513 -4.43 4.56 -26.79
N ARG A 514 -3.39 3.90 -27.31
CA ARG A 514 -3.52 2.60 -28.00
C ARG A 514 -3.98 1.48 -27.07
N VAL A 515 -3.47 1.45 -25.85
CA VAL A 515 -3.88 0.47 -24.84
C VAL A 515 -5.35 0.64 -24.51
N LEU A 516 -5.81 1.88 -24.39
CA LEU A 516 -7.20 2.20 -24.11
C LEU A 516 -8.12 1.82 -25.30
N GLU A 517 -7.72 2.15 -26.52
CA GLU A 517 -8.41 1.72 -27.76
C GLU A 517 -8.51 0.20 -27.85
N PHE A 518 -7.42 -0.53 -27.54
CA PHE A 518 -7.40 -1.99 -27.51
C PHE A 518 -8.38 -2.57 -26.47
N SER A 519 -8.68 -1.85 -25.40
CA SER A 519 -9.71 -2.25 -24.43
C SER A 519 -11.12 -2.33 -25.04
N GLY A 520 -11.36 -1.61 -26.13
CA GLY A 520 -12.66 -1.51 -26.80
C GLY A 520 -13.75 -0.83 -25.99
N LYS A 521 -13.37 -0.12 -24.89
CA LYS A 521 -14.33 0.46 -23.94
C LYS A 521 -14.49 1.97 -24.10
N THR A 522 -13.42 2.68 -24.36
CA THR A 522 -13.38 4.13 -24.55
C THR A 522 -12.08 4.54 -25.24
N THR A 523 -12.00 5.78 -25.67
CA THR A 523 -10.82 6.39 -26.26
C THR A 523 -10.36 7.60 -25.45
N ILE A 524 -9.11 8.04 -25.66
CA ILE A 524 -8.59 9.22 -24.94
C ILE A 524 -9.35 10.51 -25.34
N ASP A 525 -9.80 10.61 -26.59
CA ASP A 525 -10.57 11.77 -27.07
C ASP A 525 -11.98 11.82 -26.47
N GLU A 526 -12.61 10.66 -26.28
CA GLU A 526 -13.86 10.56 -25.53
C GLU A 526 -13.65 10.99 -24.08
N LEU A 527 -12.58 10.53 -23.42
CA LEU A 527 -12.27 10.91 -22.04
C LEU A 527 -11.98 12.41 -21.89
N ARG A 528 -11.26 13.01 -22.86
CA ARG A 528 -11.01 14.46 -22.88
C ARG A 528 -12.29 15.26 -23.01
N THR A 529 -13.26 14.74 -23.76
CA THR A 529 -14.56 15.40 -24.00
C THR A 529 -15.54 15.19 -22.86
N GLN A 530 -15.61 13.97 -22.32
CA GLN A 530 -16.60 13.56 -21.31
C GLN A 530 -16.07 13.63 -19.87
N GLY A 531 -14.75 13.79 -19.68
CA GLY A 531 -14.06 13.78 -18.38
C GLY A 531 -13.78 12.39 -17.85
N SER A 532 -14.71 11.44 -17.98
CA SER A 532 -14.55 10.06 -17.49
C SER A 532 -15.38 9.07 -18.30
N TRP A 533 -14.95 7.81 -18.29
CA TRP A 533 -15.73 6.66 -18.73
C TRP A 533 -16.23 5.88 -17.52
N GLN A 534 -17.46 5.43 -17.57
CA GLN A 534 -18.09 4.62 -16.55
C GLN A 534 -18.56 3.29 -17.17
N GLY A 535 -18.02 2.19 -16.67
CA GLY A 535 -18.31 0.85 -17.16
C GLY A 535 -19.57 0.19 -16.59
N GLY A 536 -20.43 0.97 -15.95
CA GLY A 536 -21.60 0.46 -15.23
C GLY A 536 -21.23 -0.27 -13.95
N GLU A 537 -22.15 -1.07 -13.42
CA GLU A 537 -21.87 -1.86 -12.21
C GLU A 537 -20.78 -2.90 -12.47
N VAL A 538 -19.93 -3.09 -11.46
CA VAL A 538 -18.96 -4.19 -11.48
C VAL A 538 -19.72 -5.50 -11.44
N ASP A 539 -19.38 -6.42 -12.35
CA ASP A 539 -19.89 -7.80 -12.29
C ASP A 539 -19.27 -8.52 -11.09
N ARG A 540 -19.97 -8.46 -9.98
CA ARG A 540 -19.53 -9.06 -8.71
C ARG A 540 -19.70 -10.57 -8.65
N ALA A 541 -20.34 -11.16 -9.67
CA ALA A 541 -20.37 -12.60 -9.88
C ALA A 541 -19.25 -13.08 -10.81
N PHE A 542 -18.40 -12.18 -11.28
CA PHE A 542 -17.24 -12.54 -12.08
C PHE A 542 -16.27 -13.41 -11.25
N PHE A 543 -15.89 -14.52 -11.83
CA PHE A 543 -15.17 -15.59 -11.16
C PHE A 543 -13.95 -15.99 -11.99
N ARG A 544 -12.75 -15.73 -11.48
CA ARG A 544 -11.51 -16.22 -12.07
C ARG A 544 -10.76 -17.07 -11.04
N VAL A 545 -10.57 -18.35 -11.36
CA VAL A 545 -9.67 -19.22 -10.61
C VAL A 545 -8.76 -19.89 -11.63
N THR A 546 -7.45 -19.68 -11.46
CA THR A 546 -6.41 -20.18 -12.36
C THR A 546 -5.49 -21.19 -11.66
N THR A 547 -5.89 -21.70 -10.52
CA THR A 547 -5.22 -22.82 -9.85
C THR A 547 -5.20 -24.06 -10.76
N PRO A 548 -4.23 -24.96 -10.62
CA PRO A 548 -4.17 -26.20 -11.41
C PRO A 548 -5.45 -27.06 -11.30
N SER A 549 -6.15 -27.01 -10.18
CA SER A 549 -7.40 -27.72 -9.94
C SER A 549 -8.62 -27.03 -10.55
N GLY A 550 -8.53 -25.77 -10.94
CA GLY A 550 -9.65 -24.90 -11.30
C GLY A 550 -10.57 -24.57 -10.11
N ARG A 551 -10.13 -24.83 -8.87
CA ARG A 551 -10.87 -24.59 -7.63
C ARG A 551 -10.11 -23.66 -6.71
N ILE A 552 -10.83 -23.03 -5.77
CA ILE A 552 -10.24 -22.21 -4.71
C ILE A 552 -9.46 -23.13 -3.76
N GLU A 553 -8.17 -22.88 -3.61
CA GLU A 553 -7.34 -23.63 -2.66
C GLU A 553 -7.48 -23.00 -1.26
N LEU A 554 -8.30 -23.62 -0.40
CA LEU A 554 -8.52 -23.12 0.96
C LEU A 554 -7.30 -23.27 1.86
N PHE A 555 -6.43 -24.23 1.58
CA PHE A 555 -5.28 -24.52 2.42
C PHE A 555 -4.03 -24.85 1.57
N PRO A 556 -3.46 -23.86 0.86
CA PRO A 556 -2.24 -24.03 0.07
C PRO A 556 -1.06 -24.53 0.90
N GLU A 557 -0.14 -25.30 0.31
CA GLU A 557 1.01 -25.91 0.99
C GLU A 557 1.91 -24.90 1.71
N LEU A 558 2.17 -23.74 1.10
CA LEU A 558 2.96 -22.67 1.74
C LEU A 558 2.28 -22.12 3.00
N ILE A 559 0.95 -22.02 3.00
CA ILE A 559 0.17 -21.61 4.17
C ILE A 559 0.20 -22.72 5.23
N ALA A 560 0.05 -23.97 4.80
CA ALA A 560 0.10 -25.13 5.71
C ALA A 560 1.42 -25.20 6.47
N SER A 561 2.54 -25.03 5.77
CA SER A 561 3.89 -25.01 6.35
C SER A 561 4.05 -23.86 7.35
N ALA A 562 3.62 -22.66 6.98
CA ALA A 562 3.73 -21.50 7.87
C ALA A 562 2.82 -21.62 9.11
N LEU A 563 1.61 -22.17 8.95
CA LEU A 563 0.69 -22.34 10.07
C LEU A 563 1.16 -23.41 11.06
N ALA A 564 1.87 -24.44 10.59
CA ALA A 564 2.47 -25.47 11.46
C ALA A 564 3.57 -24.89 12.39
N GLU A 565 4.24 -23.84 11.97
CA GLU A 565 5.28 -23.13 12.74
C GLU A 565 4.72 -21.98 13.59
N LEU A 566 3.43 -21.66 13.44
CA LEU A 566 2.82 -20.48 14.06
C LEU A 566 2.86 -20.54 15.59
N GLN A 567 3.42 -19.48 16.18
CA GLN A 567 3.41 -19.28 17.63
C GLN A 567 2.57 -18.05 17.99
N PRO A 568 1.91 -18.07 19.17
CA PRO A 568 1.26 -16.87 19.67
C PRO A 568 2.29 -15.75 19.92
N PRO A 569 1.93 -14.47 19.70
CA PRO A 569 2.79 -13.36 20.03
C PRO A 569 3.05 -13.33 21.53
N ARG A 570 4.27 -12.96 21.91
CA ARG A 570 4.70 -12.86 23.30
C ARG A 570 5.43 -11.56 23.53
N LEU A 571 5.25 -10.99 24.71
CA LEU A 571 6.08 -9.87 25.14
C LEU A 571 7.52 -10.37 25.36
N ALA A 572 8.48 -9.65 24.82
CA ALA A 572 9.89 -9.93 25.05
C ALA A 572 10.28 -9.59 26.51
N PRO A 573 11.34 -10.18 27.09
CA PRO A 573 11.80 -9.84 28.43
C PRO A 573 12.03 -8.33 28.60
N GLY A 574 11.42 -7.74 29.63
CA GLY A 574 11.50 -6.30 29.90
C GLY A 574 10.57 -5.42 29.06
N MET A 575 9.73 -6.01 28.20
CA MET A 575 8.64 -5.33 27.52
C MET A 575 7.32 -5.63 28.21
N ASP A 576 6.43 -4.64 28.30
CA ASP A 576 5.18 -4.75 29.04
C ASP A 576 3.94 -4.33 28.22
N ARG A 577 4.16 -3.87 26.97
CA ARG A 577 3.13 -3.31 26.10
C ARG A 577 3.30 -3.75 24.65
N TRP A 578 2.25 -3.48 23.86
CA TRP A 578 2.20 -3.75 22.43
C TRP A 578 2.20 -2.43 21.65
N LEU A 579 3.16 -2.25 20.76
CA LEU A 579 3.23 -1.11 19.88
C LEU A 579 2.29 -1.30 18.69
N GLN A 580 1.56 -0.24 18.39
CA GLN A 580 0.86 -0.02 17.13
C GLN A 580 1.42 1.27 16.51
N ALA A 581 2.18 1.12 15.44
CA ALA A 581 2.66 2.24 14.66
C ALA A 581 1.64 2.53 13.55
N ALA A 582 0.53 3.13 13.94
CA ALA A 582 -0.56 3.42 13.00
C ALA A 582 -0.12 4.41 11.92
N ALA A 583 -0.66 4.28 10.72
CA ALA A 583 -0.59 5.36 9.74
C ALA A 583 -1.26 6.62 10.32
N PRO A 584 -0.72 7.81 10.06
CA PRO A 584 -1.21 9.04 10.69
C PRO A 584 -2.67 9.31 10.34
N ARG A 585 -3.40 9.90 11.29
CA ARG A 585 -4.82 10.22 11.16
C ARG A 585 -5.11 11.16 9.97
N ASP A 586 -4.15 12.03 9.61
CA ASP A 586 -4.31 13.10 8.62
C ASP A 586 -3.13 13.20 7.64
N ALA A 587 -2.20 12.26 7.62
CA ALA A 587 -0.96 12.44 6.88
C ALA A 587 -0.92 11.68 5.57
N ALA A 588 -0.53 12.41 4.55
CA ALA A 588 0.22 11.87 3.45
C ALA A 588 1.59 11.40 3.97
N LEU A 589 1.89 10.14 3.85
CA LEU A 589 3.24 9.59 3.97
C LEU A 589 4.10 10.07 2.77
N ARG A 590 4.11 11.39 2.48
CA ARG A 590 4.72 11.92 1.27
C ARG A 590 5.79 12.91 1.61
N SER A 591 6.82 12.89 0.81
CA SER A 591 7.97 13.76 0.96
C SER A 591 7.61 15.23 1.04
N PHE A 592 6.57 15.66 0.34
CA PHE A 592 6.21 17.05 0.20
C PHE A 592 5.02 17.48 1.09
N ASP A 593 4.00 16.65 1.20
CA ASP A 593 2.80 16.93 1.98
C ASP A 593 3.01 16.47 3.43
N ARG A 594 3.84 17.19 4.19
CA ARG A 594 3.93 16.95 5.63
C ARG A 594 2.58 17.27 6.30
N PRO A 595 2.18 16.53 7.35
CA PRO A 595 1.02 16.92 8.12
C PRO A 595 1.13 18.39 8.53
N ALA A 596 0.09 19.16 8.22
CA ALA A 596 0.00 20.54 8.66
C ALA A 596 -0.37 20.53 10.16
N GLY A 597 0.61 20.30 11.03
CA GLY A 597 0.36 20.30 12.47
C GLY A 597 1.56 19.82 13.29
N PRO A 598 1.52 20.02 14.60
CA PRO A 598 2.54 19.48 15.50
C PRO A 598 2.52 17.95 15.49
N ASP A 599 3.67 17.35 15.80
CA ASP A 599 3.79 15.92 16.03
C ASP A 599 2.78 15.50 17.12
N PRO A 600 1.86 14.54 16.86
CA PRO A 600 0.87 14.12 17.84
C PRO A 600 1.49 13.37 19.02
N GLY A 601 2.78 13.02 18.95
CA GLY A 601 3.44 12.29 20.01
C GLY A 601 2.96 10.83 20.12
N VAL A 602 3.11 10.26 21.33
CA VAL A 602 2.67 8.90 21.66
C VAL A 602 1.35 8.91 22.44
N THR A 603 0.39 8.10 22.03
CA THR A 603 -0.87 7.95 22.75
C THR A 603 -0.81 6.74 23.68
N LEU A 604 -1.16 6.97 24.95
CA LEU A 604 -1.25 5.97 26.03
C LEU A 604 -2.64 6.03 26.69
N HIS A 605 -3.05 4.90 27.28
CA HIS A 605 -4.21 4.89 28.16
C HIS A 605 -3.91 5.66 29.47
N PRO A 606 -4.89 6.36 30.10
CA PRO A 606 -4.65 7.05 31.39
C PRO A 606 -4.06 6.19 32.51
N ASP A 607 -4.38 4.90 32.53
CA ASP A 607 -3.84 3.93 33.51
C ASP A 607 -2.36 3.54 33.23
N ALA A 608 -1.74 4.11 32.22
CA ALA A 608 -0.35 3.81 31.87
C ALA A 608 0.70 4.37 32.87
N GLY A 609 0.27 5.24 33.80
CA GLY A 609 1.14 5.83 34.81
C GLY A 609 1.96 7.05 34.35
N PHE A 610 1.53 7.68 33.25
CA PHE A 610 2.12 8.91 32.70
C PHE A 610 1.07 10.02 32.65
N ALA A 611 1.52 11.28 32.65
CA ALA A 611 0.66 12.44 32.45
C ALA A 611 0.72 12.94 31.00
N ALA A 612 -0.35 13.59 30.54
CA ALA A 612 -0.31 14.28 29.25
C ALA A 612 0.79 15.37 29.27
N GLY A 613 1.60 15.41 28.22
CA GLY A 613 2.75 16.32 28.12
C GLY A 613 4.07 15.75 28.68
N ASP A 614 4.06 14.60 29.37
CA ASP A 614 5.30 13.94 29.79
C ASP A 614 6.17 13.61 28.57
N ARG A 615 7.49 13.81 28.69
CA ARG A 615 8.46 13.30 27.71
C ARG A 615 8.83 11.86 28.07
N VAL A 616 8.71 10.98 27.09
CA VAL A 616 8.97 9.55 27.27
C VAL A 616 9.82 9.00 26.13
N ARG A 617 10.47 7.88 26.39
CA ARG A 617 11.11 7.03 25.38
C ARG A 617 10.26 5.80 25.14
N VAL A 618 9.85 5.58 23.91
CA VAL A 618 9.26 4.32 23.46
C VAL A 618 10.40 3.43 22.96
N VAL A 619 10.54 2.26 23.56
CA VAL A 619 11.65 1.34 23.33
C VAL A 619 11.13 0.02 22.81
N THR A 620 11.71 -0.46 21.71
CA THR A 620 11.52 -1.81 21.15
C THR A 620 12.86 -2.54 21.10
N GLU A 621 12.90 -3.75 20.57
CA GLU A 621 14.16 -4.47 20.31
C GLU A 621 15.04 -3.79 19.24
N ALA A 622 14.42 -3.01 18.33
CA ALA A 622 15.11 -2.33 17.23
C ALA A 622 15.75 -1.00 17.67
N GLY A 623 15.22 -0.34 18.70
CA GLY A 623 15.73 0.96 19.13
C GLY A 623 14.78 1.70 20.05
N ALA A 624 14.99 3.01 20.15
CA ALA A 624 14.17 3.90 20.98
C ALA A 624 13.93 5.24 20.31
N VAL A 625 12.75 5.82 20.55
CA VAL A 625 12.41 7.18 20.12
C VAL A 625 11.81 7.98 21.28
N GLU A 626 12.10 9.27 21.31
CA GLU A 626 11.45 10.19 22.22
C GLU A 626 10.13 10.71 21.65
N ALA A 627 9.13 10.82 22.51
CA ALA A 627 7.82 11.36 22.16
C ALA A 627 7.17 12.05 23.36
N VAL A 628 6.15 12.86 23.06
CA VAL A 628 5.33 13.53 24.10
C VAL A 628 4.04 12.74 24.28
N VAL A 629 3.66 12.48 25.53
CA VAL A 629 2.48 11.69 25.86
C VAL A 629 1.21 12.45 25.58
N GLN A 630 0.30 11.77 24.86
CA GLN A 630 -1.13 12.08 24.79
C GLN A 630 -1.90 10.97 25.51
N LEU A 631 -2.99 11.32 26.19
CA LEU A 631 -3.83 10.34 26.88
C LEU A 631 -5.15 10.12 26.14
N ASP A 632 -5.55 8.85 26.00
CA ASP A 632 -6.79 8.45 25.34
C ASP A 632 -7.38 7.21 26.05
N ASP A 633 -8.49 7.37 26.76
CA ASP A 633 -9.20 6.32 27.48
C ASP A 633 -9.90 5.31 26.57
N THR A 634 -9.95 5.59 25.27
CA THR A 634 -10.50 4.68 24.27
C THR A 634 -9.47 3.65 23.75
N LEU A 635 -8.17 3.85 24.06
CA LEU A 635 -7.10 2.92 23.76
C LEU A 635 -7.01 1.82 24.82
N ARG A 636 -6.66 0.59 24.45
CA ARG A 636 -6.39 -0.48 25.42
C ARG A 636 -5.23 -0.10 26.35
N PRO A 637 -5.30 -0.46 27.67
CA PRO A 637 -4.24 -0.13 28.63
C PRO A 637 -2.86 -0.74 28.33
N ASP A 638 -2.83 -1.90 27.63
CA ASP A 638 -1.62 -2.62 27.27
C ASP A 638 -1.07 -2.25 25.88
N VAL A 639 -1.55 -1.14 25.28
CA VAL A 639 -1.15 -0.70 23.93
C VAL A 639 -0.53 0.68 23.95
N VAL A 640 0.49 0.86 23.11
CA VAL A 640 1.14 2.12 22.77
C VAL A 640 0.82 2.45 21.33
N ASP A 641 0.19 3.59 21.06
CA ASP A 641 -0.09 4.04 19.70
C ASP A 641 0.81 5.22 19.34
N LEU A 642 1.69 4.99 18.36
CA LEU A 642 2.68 5.96 17.89
C LEU A 642 2.53 6.16 16.38
N PRO A 643 1.90 7.24 15.93
CA PRO A 643 1.62 7.45 14.52
C PRO A 643 2.91 7.69 13.71
N ALA A 644 3.06 6.95 12.61
CA ALA A 644 4.15 7.11 11.65
C ALA A 644 3.93 8.36 10.76
N GLY A 645 5.01 8.88 10.16
CA GLY A 645 4.95 9.96 9.16
C GLY A 645 5.06 11.38 9.72
N TYR A 646 5.13 11.56 11.04
CA TYR A 646 5.38 12.85 11.70
C TYR A 646 6.88 13.07 12.00
N ALA A 647 7.23 14.07 12.84
CA ALA A 647 8.60 14.36 13.19
C ALA A 647 9.30 13.23 13.94
N THR A 648 8.56 12.48 14.76
CA THR A 648 9.07 11.28 15.45
C THR A 648 9.43 10.20 14.43
N ASP A 649 10.69 9.76 14.44
CA ASP A 649 11.18 8.73 13.52
C ASP A 649 10.77 7.32 13.98
N VAL A 650 9.56 6.94 13.67
CA VAL A 650 9.02 5.60 13.99
C VAL A 650 9.84 4.49 13.33
N GLY A 651 10.45 4.75 12.17
CA GLY A 651 11.32 3.77 11.49
C GLY A 651 12.48 3.27 12.35
N ALA A 652 12.95 4.08 13.31
CA ALA A 652 14.04 3.72 14.22
C ALA A 652 13.68 2.62 15.24
N ILE A 653 12.40 2.40 15.49
CA ILE A 653 11.90 1.38 16.44
C ILE A 653 11.20 0.20 15.76
N ILE A 654 11.19 0.17 14.42
CA ILE A 654 10.66 -0.94 13.64
C ILE A 654 11.80 -1.85 13.21
N PRO A 655 11.78 -3.16 13.53
CA PRO A 655 12.80 -4.10 13.10
C PRO A 655 12.89 -4.15 11.57
N SER A 656 14.10 -4.11 11.04
CA SER A 656 14.36 -4.29 9.60
C SER A 656 14.66 -5.74 9.20
N ASP A 657 14.93 -6.60 10.18
CA ASP A 657 15.26 -8.02 10.02
C ASP A 657 14.08 -8.96 10.31
N ARG A 658 12.94 -8.40 10.74
CA ARG A 658 11.67 -9.10 10.91
C ARG A 658 10.60 -8.47 10.03
N TYR A 659 9.94 -9.30 9.25
CA TYR A 659 8.91 -8.90 8.29
C TYR A 659 7.99 -10.08 7.95
N ASP A 660 6.87 -9.82 7.28
CA ASP A 660 6.02 -10.89 6.74
C ASP A 660 6.83 -11.81 5.82
N ARG A 661 6.89 -13.10 6.17
CA ARG A 661 7.77 -14.09 5.52
C ARG A 661 7.48 -14.36 4.04
N PHE A 662 6.32 -13.96 3.54
CA PHE A 662 5.89 -14.19 2.15
C PHE A 662 6.15 -13.00 1.25
N THR A 663 6.11 -11.81 1.80
CA THR A 663 6.11 -10.56 1.03
C THR A 663 7.15 -9.55 1.47
N GLY A 664 7.77 -9.74 2.64
CA GLY A 664 8.68 -8.76 3.22
C GLY A 664 7.99 -7.49 3.74
N ALA A 665 6.66 -7.51 3.94
CA ALA A 665 5.96 -6.38 4.52
C ALA A 665 6.46 -6.08 5.94
N PRO A 666 6.69 -4.79 6.32
CA PRO A 666 7.20 -4.42 7.64
C PRO A 666 6.17 -4.73 8.73
N ILE A 667 6.65 -4.96 9.94
CA ILE A 667 5.79 -5.15 11.12
C ILE A 667 5.59 -3.80 11.80
N LEU A 668 4.41 -3.23 11.68
CA LEU A 668 4.04 -1.96 12.32
C LEU A 668 3.01 -2.14 13.44
N ALA A 669 2.43 -3.33 13.58
CA ALA A 669 1.43 -3.64 14.60
C ALA A 669 1.79 -4.93 15.35
N GLY A 670 1.63 -4.91 16.68
CA GLY A 670 1.89 -6.07 17.53
C GLY A 670 3.36 -6.26 17.92
N LEU A 671 4.18 -5.21 17.86
CA LEU A 671 5.57 -5.26 18.35
C LEU A 671 5.60 -5.11 19.87
N PRO A 672 6.38 -5.95 20.60
CA PRO A 672 6.66 -5.72 22.02
C PRO A 672 7.40 -4.40 22.24
N CYS A 673 6.96 -3.62 23.21
CA CYS A 673 7.60 -2.37 23.58
C CYS A 673 7.48 -2.09 25.10
N ARG A 674 8.24 -1.10 25.56
CA ARG A 674 8.06 -0.45 26.87
C ARG A 674 8.15 1.05 26.72
N VAL A 675 7.61 1.76 27.71
CA VAL A 675 7.65 3.22 27.79
C VAL A 675 8.40 3.62 29.06
N GLU A 676 9.43 4.45 28.90
CA GLU A 676 10.28 4.95 29.98
C GLU A 676 10.16 6.48 30.04
N ARG A 677 10.37 7.10 31.23
CA ARG A 677 10.54 8.56 31.31
C ARG A 677 11.84 8.96 30.60
N ALA A 678 11.79 10.02 29.78
CA ALA A 678 12.94 10.53 29.04
C ALA A 678 13.92 11.28 29.94
#